data_9c54df736c2cec1f5c3a3e47842fc2b5
#
_entry.id   9c54df736c2cec1f5c3a3e47842fc2b5
#
_cell.length_a   1.000
_cell.length_b   1.000
_cell.length_c   1.000
_cell.angle_alpha   90.00
_cell.angle_beta   90.00
_cell.angle_gamma   90.00
#
_symmetry.space_group_name_H-M   'P 1'
#
loop_
_entity.id
_entity.type
_entity.pdbx_description
1 polymer ?
#
loop_
_entity_poly.entity_id
_entity_poly.type
_entity_poly.pdbx_seq_one_letter_code
_entity_poly.pdbx_strand_id
1 'polypeptide(L)'
;MIYGNVEKEIIQLNEHTVWSGSPNRNDNPEALAALPEIRKMIFEGNHKEAEKLANKAIITKKSHGQMFQPVGNLNLSFEGHQNYTDYYRELDIEKAISTTSYVVNGITYSREAFASFADRVIVVRLTASKAGSLAFTTNYSSPHKIKKFSVKNLDLQINGTTSDQDGVKGMVEFKGITRIKLEGGKIAKTDTSLSISETTAATIFISIASNFNNYHDISGDEEKRAEDYMNKAFGKTFANLKAEHIKGYQKYFNRVKLDLGTTDATKLPTDERLNNFRNTNDPQMVALYYQFGRYLLISSSQPGGQAANLQGIWNNRLSPPWDSKYTININAEMNYWPAEKTNLSELHEPFLQMVKDLSITGQQTAKDMYGARGWMAHHNTDIWRATGAIDGAFWGMWTAGGGWVSQHLWEHYLYTGDKAFLASAYPALKGAAQFYVDFLIPHPNKNNWLVVNPGNSPENAPAAHDGSSLDAGVTMDNQIVFDVFNTAIRAAQILKKDASFIDTLRIMKAKLPPMHIGQHNQLQEWLDDIDDPNDKHRHISHLYGLYPSNQISAYRTPELFEASKNSLIYRGDVSTGWSMGWKVNWWAKLQDGNHAYKLIQNQLTPIGNERGAGGTYNNLFDAHPPFQIDGNFGCTSGITEMLMQSDDGAIHLLPALPDVWPSGSISGLKARGGFEIMEMVWKDSKLIKLVVKSSLGGNLRLRLPNDLKLANGATLKEAKGENSNPFYFLNETAKPIISEKASIKAPTLAATKLYDIATQKGQIITLSL
;
A
#
# COMPACT_ATOMS: atom_id res chain seq x y z
N MET A 1 11.83 -7.10 13.85
CA MET A 1 10.83 -6.86 14.93
C MET A 1 11.49 -7.15 16.28
N ILE A 2 11.15 -6.41 17.33
CA ILE A 2 11.65 -6.60 18.69
C ILE A 2 10.46 -6.98 19.57
N TYR A 3 10.59 -8.09 20.31
CA TYR A 3 9.44 -8.59 21.09
C TYR A 3 9.32 -7.95 22.47
N GLY A 4 10.42 -7.44 23.04
CA GLY A 4 10.44 -6.77 24.34
C GLY A 4 10.39 -7.75 25.53
N ASN A 5 10.73 -9.01 25.33
CA ASN A 5 10.81 -9.99 26.41
C ASN A 5 11.96 -9.69 27.35
N VAL A 6 11.80 -9.95 28.65
CA VAL A 6 12.81 -9.62 29.66
C VAL A 6 13.96 -10.60 29.66
N GLU A 7 13.71 -11.87 29.97
CA GLU A 7 14.75 -12.90 30.11
C GLU A 7 15.30 -13.37 28.75
N LYS A 8 14.42 -13.56 27.76
CA LYS A 8 14.77 -14.09 26.43
C LYS A 8 14.24 -13.16 25.36
N GLU A 9 15.02 -12.15 25.03
CA GLU A 9 14.67 -11.22 23.96
C GLU A 9 14.95 -11.83 22.60
N ILE A 10 14.04 -11.58 21.67
CA ILE A 10 14.15 -12.00 20.28
C ILE A 10 14.14 -10.75 19.39
N ILE A 11 15.19 -10.58 18.61
CA ILE A 11 15.26 -9.60 17.55
C ILE A 11 15.08 -10.35 16.23
N GLN A 12 13.88 -10.33 15.70
CA GLN A 12 13.54 -10.98 14.44
C GLN A 12 14.05 -10.14 13.28
N LEU A 13 14.80 -10.76 12.37
CA LEU A 13 15.58 -10.12 11.32
C LEU A 13 14.97 -10.44 9.94
N ASN A 14 14.70 -9.37 9.19
CA ASN A 14 14.33 -9.42 7.79
C ASN A 14 15.27 -8.55 6.96
N GLU A 15 15.48 -8.94 5.73
CA GLU A 15 16.13 -8.16 4.69
C GLU A 15 15.25 -8.28 3.42
N HIS A 16 14.92 -7.16 2.77
CA HIS A 16 13.85 -7.07 1.80
C HIS A 16 14.11 -7.84 0.48
N THR A 17 15.31 -8.35 0.27
CA THR A 17 15.66 -9.15 -0.91
C THR A 17 15.83 -10.63 -0.63
N VAL A 18 15.60 -11.09 0.61
CA VAL A 18 15.65 -12.50 0.98
C VAL A 18 14.34 -13.19 0.59
N TRP A 19 14.31 -13.72 -0.63
CA TRP A 19 13.16 -14.42 -1.21
C TRP A 19 13.57 -15.82 -1.68
N SER A 20 12.63 -16.76 -1.65
CA SER A 20 12.82 -18.11 -2.22
C SER A 20 13.12 -18.06 -3.71
N GLY A 21 13.61 -19.17 -4.24
CA GLY A 21 13.86 -19.34 -5.66
C GLY A 21 15.03 -18.52 -6.20
N SER A 22 14.95 -18.18 -7.46
CA SER A 22 15.94 -17.44 -8.27
C SER A 22 15.25 -16.82 -9.48
N PRO A 23 15.92 -15.99 -10.30
CA PRO A 23 15.35 -15.46 -11.53
C PRO A 23 14.68 -16.54 -12.37
N ASN A 24 13.38 -16.38 -12.63
CA ASN A 24 12.57 -17.37 -13.33
C ASN A 24 11.41 -16.72 -14.07
N ARG A 25 10.71 -17.53 -14.85
CA ARG A 25 9.49 -17.16 -15.57
C ARG A 25 8.43 -18.23 -15.33
N ASN A 26 7.17 -17.79 -15.30
CA ASN A 26 6.03 -18.64 -14.99
C ASN A 26 4.91 -18.61 -16.05
N ASP A 27 5.20 -18.22 -17.28
CA ASP A 27 4.22 -18.24 -18.37
C ASP A 27 3.82 -19.68 -18.74
N ASN A 28 2.54 -19.89 -19.08
CA ASN A 28 2.08 -21.15 -19.60
C ASN A 28 2.06 -21.11 -21.15
N PRO A 29 2.86 -21.93 -21.84
CA PRO A 29 2.95 -21.90 -23.30
C PRO A 29 1.68 -22.41 -24.01
N GLU A 30 0.77 -23.09 -23.32
CA GLU A 30 -0.49 -23.60 -23.90
C GLU A 30 -1.58 -22.51 -23.96
N ALA A 31 -1.36 -21.37 -23.29
CA ALA A 31 -2.38 -20.34 -23.10
C ALA A 31 -2.93 -19.78 -24.42
N LEU A 32 -2.05 -19.39 -25.33
CA LEU A 32 -2.44 -18.77 -26.59
C LEU A 32 -3.32 -19.71 -27.46
N ALA A 33 -3.01 -20.99 -27.46
CA ALA A 33 -3.78 -21.98 -28.22
C ALA A 33 -5.18 -22.23 -27.62
N ALA A 34 -5.32 -22.15 -26.30
CA ALA A 34 -6.59 -22.38 -25.59
C ALA A 34 -7.49 -21.14 -25.55
N LEU A 35 -6.93 -19.94 -25.69
CA LEU A 35 -7.64 -18.68 -25.52
C LEU A 35 -8.92 -18.54 -26.38
N PRO A 36 -8.93 -18.89 -27.69
CA PRO A 36 -10.14 -18.78 -28.51
C PRO A 36 -11.30 -19.64 -27.99
N GLU A 37 -11.04 -20.84 -27.52
CA GLU A 37 -12.06 -21.76 -27.00
C GLU A 37 -12.58 -21.27 -25.63
N ILE A 38 -11.71 -20.77 -24.75
CA ILE A 38 -12.12 -20.16 -23.46
C ILE A 38 -13.04 -18.97 -23.73
N ARG A 39 -12.68 -18.09 -24.66
CA ARG A 39 -13.48 -16.93 -25.06
C ARG A 39 -14.85 -17.32 -25.57
N LYS A 40 -14.91 -18.34 -26.41
CA LYS A 40 -16.15 -18.88 -26.97
C LYS A 40 -17.05 -19.44 -25.87
N MET A 41 -16.50 -20.30 -24.99
CA MET A 41 -17.24 -20.89 -23.86
C MET A 41 -17.86 -19.81 -22.96
N ILE A 42 -17.13 -18.73 -22.64
CA ILE A 42 -17.65 -17.62 -21.83
C ILE A 42 -18.82 -16.94 -22.55
N PHE A 43 -18.70 -16.61 -23.85
CA PHE A 43 -19.79 -16.00 -24.60
C PHE A 43 -21.02 -16.90 -24.80
N GLU A 44 -20.85 -18.21 -24.71
CA GLU A 44 -21.93 -19.21 -24.75
C GLU A 44 -22.54 -19.48 -23.36
N GLY A 45 -22.04 -18.84 -22.28
CA GLY A 45 -22.51 -19.03 -20.90
C GLY A 45 -21.95 -20.28 -20.21
N ASN A 46 -20.96 -20.94 -20.82
CA ASN A 46 -20.30 -22.15 -20.27
C ASN A 46 -19.14 -21.79 -19.33
N HIS A 47 -19.37 -20.90 -18.36
CA HIS A 47 -18.34 -20.29 -17.50
C HIS A 47 -17.52 -21.33 -16.73
N LYS A 48 -18.17 -22.37 -16.19
CA LYS A 48 -17.49 -23.42 -15.40
C LYS A 48 -16.54 -24.28 -16.24
N GLU A 49 -16.92 -24.59 -17.47
CA GLU A 49 -16.05 -25.34 -18.38
C GLU A 49 -14.89 -24.45 -18.88
N ALA A 50 -15.16 -23.16 -19.12
CA ALA A 50 -14.12 -22.19 -19.43
C ALA A 50 -13.07 -22.10 -18.31
N GLU A 51 -13.51 -22.05 -17.03
CA GLU A 51 -12.62 -22.04 -15.88
C GLU A 51 -11.80 -23.31 -15.76
N LYS A 52 -12.38 -24.50 -16.02
CA LYS A 52 -11.63 -25.77 -16.05
C LYS A 52 -10.55 -25.76 -17.13
N LEU A 53 -10.87 -25.27 -18.32
CA LEU A 53 -9.89 -25.16 -19.41
C LEU A 53 -8.81 -24.15 -19.08
N ALA A 54 -9.17 -23.00 -18.49
CA ALA A 54 -8.22 -21.99 -18.04
C ALA A 54 -7.27 -22.51 -16.95
N ASN A 55 -7.76 -23.28 -15.98
CA ASN A 55 -6.94 -23.96 -14.98
C ASN A 55 -5.89 -24.90 -15.62
N LYS A 56 -6.26 -25.55 -16.72
CA LYS A 56 -5.35 -26.47 -17.43
C LYS A 56 -4.32 -25.71 -18.29
N ALA A 57 -4.76 -24.69 -19.03
CA ALA A 57 -3.99 -24.12 -20.13
C ALA A 57 -3.45 -22.70 -19.86
N ILE A 58 -4.03 -21.93 -18.93
CA ILE A 58 -3.59 -20.58 -18.62
C ILE A 58 -2.75 -20.54 -17.35
N ILE A 59 -3.20 -21.22 -16.28
CA ILE A 59 -2.49 -21.23 -15.00
C ILE A 59 -1.12 -21.87 -15.17
N THR A 60 -0.12 -21.27 -14.54
CA THR A 60 1.26 -21.76 -14.57
C THR A 60 1.35 -23.23 -14.15
N LYS A 61 2.29 -23.96 -14.75
CA LYS A 61 2.63 -25.36 -14.38
C LYS A 61 3.90 -25.45 -13.55
N LYS A 62 4.53 -24.31 -13.23
CA LYS A 62 5.80 -24.24 -12.51
C LYS A 62 5.65 -23.38 -11.27
N SER A 63 6.27 -22.22 -11.25
CA SER A 63 6.28 -21.33 -10.11
C SER A 63 4.91 -20.64 -9.95
N HIS A 64 4.27 -20.84 -8.79
CA HIS A 64 3.14 -20.04 -8.31
C HIS A 64 3.59 -18.75 -7.60
N GLY A 65 4.78 -18.24 -7.92
CA GLY A 65 5.46 -17.13 -7.30
C GLY A 65 6.39 -17.58 -6.18
N GLN A 66 7.24 -16.69 -5.77
CA GLN A 66 8.25 -16.94 -4.75
C GLN A 66 7.89 -16.26 -3.43
N MET A 67 8.40 -16.81 -2.32
CA MET A 67 8.05 -16.39 -0.96
C MET A 67 9.07 -15.39 -0.40
N PHE A 68 8.61 -14.35 0.27
CA PHE A 68 9.46 -13.51 1.11
C PHE A 68 9.82 -14.25 2.40
N GLN A 69 11.12 -14.36 2.71
CA GLN A 69 11.62 -15.18 3.80
C GLN A 69 12.40 -14.38 4.85
N PRO A 70 12.33 -14.75 6.15
CA PRO A 70 13.12 -14.10 7.18
C PRO A 70 14.58 -14.56 7.11
N VAL A 71 15.49 -13.73 7.57
CA VAL A 71 16.90 -14.13 7.80
C VAL A 71 17.00 -15.09 8.99
N GLY A 72 16.27 -14.78 10.05
CA GLY A 72 16.27 -15.50 11.31
C GLY A 72 16.12 -14.56 12.50
N ASN A 73 16.65 -14.98 13.65
CA ASN A 73 16.59 -14.20 14.88
C ASN A 73 17.97 -14.03 15.49
N LEU A 74 18.24 -12.85 16.04
CA LEU A 74 19.27 -12.69 17.07
C LEU A 74 18.60 -12.84 18.43
N ASN A 75 19.05 -13.82 19.20
CA ASN A 75 18.51 -14.12 20.52
C ASN A 75 19.44 -13.51 21.59
N LEU A 76 18.87 -12.85 22.58
CA LEU A 76 19.59 -12.36 23.76
C LEU A 76 19.00 -13.02 25.01
N SER A 77 19.83 -13.64 25.83
CA SER A 77 19.44 -14.32 27.07
C SER A 77 20.07 -13.63 28.26
N PHE A 78 19.25 -13.24 29.23
CA PHE A 78 19.64 -12.55 30.48
C PHE A 78 19.31 -13.46 31.65
N GLU A 79 20.32 -14.22 32.10
CA GLU A 79 20.16 -15.14 33.21
C GLU A 79 19.80 -14.40 34.50
N GLY A 80 18.84 -14.92 35.25
CA GLY A 80 18.42 -14.34 36.54
C GLY A 80 17.41 -13.16 36.41
N HIS A 81 16.93 -12.83 35.19
CA HIS A 81 16.00 -11.74 34.97
C HIS A 81 14.51 -12.18 34.95
N GLN A 82 14.19 -13.38 35.47
CA GLN A 82 12.81 -13.88 35.52
C GLN A 82 11.88 -13.05 36.45
N ASN A 83 12.46 -12.60 37.59
CA ASN A 83 11.73 -11.85 38.60
C ASN A 83 12.02 -10.35 38.41
N TYR A 84 11.22 -9.67 37.64
CA TYR A 84 11.36 -8.26 37.33
C TYR A 84 10.14 -7.46 37.80
N THR A 85 10.34 -6.16 38.01
CA THR A 85 9.31 -5.15 38.27
C THR A 85 9.44 -3.98 37.30
N ASP A 86 8.51 -3.05 37.34
CA ASP A 86 8.54 -1.78 36.62
C ASP A 86 8.80 -1.95 35.12
N TYR A 87 8.16 -3.00 34.53
CA TYR A 87 8.29 -3.24 33.11
C TYR A 87 7.58 -2.17 32.29
N TYR A 88 8.31 -1.59 31.36
CA TYR A 88 7.80 -0.61 30.38
C TYR A 88 8.33 -0.92 28.98
N ARG A 89 7.47 -0.81 27.98
CA ARG A 89 7.83 -0.95 26.56
C ARG A 89 7.10 0.09 25.72
N GLU A 90 7.83 0.76 24.83
CA GLU A 90 7.26 1.70 23.88
C GLU A 90 7.91 1.59 22.50
N LEU A 91 7.16 2.06 21.50
CA LEU A 91 7.65 2.45 20.19
C LEU A 91 7.36 3.94 20.01
N ASP A 92 8.41 4.77 20.07
CA ASP A 92 8.33 6.18 19.72
C ASP A 92 8.29 6.32 18.19
N ILE A 93 7.07 6.47 17.63
CA ILE A 93 6.90 6.58 16.17
C ILE A 93 7.36 7.93 15.59
N GLU A 94 7.59 8.95 16.41
CA GLU A 94 8.18 10.22 15.96
C GLU A 94 9.68 10.12 15.71
N LYS A 95 10.33 9.13 16.35
CA LYS A 95 11.76 8.86 16.22
C LYS A 95 12.10 7.50 15.63
N ALA A 96 11.10 6.63 15.47
CA ALA A 96 11.26 5.23 15.10
C ALA A 96 12.24 4.47 15.99
N ILE A 97 12.09 4.63 17.31
CA ILE A 97 12.91 4.02 18.35
C ILE A 97 12.04 3.16 19.24
N SER A 98 12.44 1.91 19.44
CA SER A 98 11.83 1.00 20.43
C SER A 98 12.61 1.03 21.71
N THR A 99 11.94 1.17 22.85
CA THR A 99 12.53 1.14 24.18
C THR A 99 11.84 0.07 25.04
N THR A 100 12.64 -0.67 25.81
CA THR A 100 12.17 -1.59 26.85
C THR A 100 12.97 -1.33 28.11
N SER A 101 12.32 -1.17 29.27
CA SER A 101 13.00 -1.05 30.57
C SER A 101 12.30 -1.88 31.64
N TYR A 102 13.06 -2.30 32.62
CA TYR A 102 12.58 -3.09 33.76
C TYR A 102 13.60 -3.07 34.89
N VAL A 103 13.19 -3.51 36.09
CA VAL A 103 14.04 -3.56 37.29
C VAL A 103 14.22 -5.02 37.74
N VAL A 104 15.47 -5.41 38.02
CA VAL A 104 15.80 -6.71 38.64
C VAL A 104 16.79 -6.43 39.79
N ASN A 105 16.48 -6.92 41.00
CA ASN A 105 17.29 -6.75 42.21
C ASN A 105 17.71 -5.27 42.45
N GLY A 106 16.78 -4.31 42.20
CA GLY A 106 17.03 -2.88 42.39
C GLY A 106 17.93 -2.25 41.29
N ILE A 107 18.27 -2.96 40.22
CA ILE A 107 19.01 -2.46 39.08
C ILE A 107 18.07 -2.26 37.92
N THR A 108 18.05 -1.06 37.37
CA THR A 108 17.26 -0.76 36.14
C THR A 108 18.05 -1.16 34.91
N TYR A 109 17.45 -1.97 34.06
CA TYR A 109 17.96 -2.35 32.75
C TYR A 109 17.15 -1.67 31.66
N SER A 110 17.83 -1.13 30.64
CA SER A 110 17.18 -0.51 29.50
C SER A 110 17.74 -1.04 28.18
N ARG A 111 16.86 -1.19 27.21
CA ARG A 111 17.17 -1.57 25.83
C ARG A 111 16.55 -0.54 24.90
N GLU A 112 17.37 0.06 24.05
CA GLU A 112 16.95 0.99 23.02
C GLU A 112 17.38 0.47 21.65
N ALA A 113 16.47 0.44 20.67
CA ALA A 113 16.76 -0.14 19.36
C ALA A 113 16.14 0.66 18.21
N PHE A 114 16.89 0.75 17.11
CA PHE A 114 16.43 1.37 15.85
C PHE A 114 17.14 0.74 14.64
N ALA A 115 16.53 0.88 13.45
CA ALA A 115 17.11 0.52 12.16
C ALA A 115 17.54 1.79 11.42
N SER A 116 18.86 1.99 11.26
CA SER A 116 19.43 3.18 10.61
C SER A 116 19.42 3.05 9.09
N PHE A 117 18.66 3.90 8.40
CA PHE A 117 18.72 3.98 6.93
C PHE A 117 20.08 4.51 6.44
N ALA A 118 20.67 5.46 7.16
CA ALA A 118 21.94 6.08 6.79
C ALA A 118 23.12 5.10 6.82
N ASP A 119 23.08 4.12 7.74
CA ASP A 119 24.15 3.17 7.97
C ASP A 119 23.82 1.75 7.52
N ARG A 120 22.55 1.46 7.21
CA ARG A 120 22.04 0.12 6.82
C ARG A 120 22.35 -0.95 7.86
N VAL A 121 22.19 -0.60 9.15
CA VAL A 121 22.38 -1.49 10.30
C VAL A 121 21.23 -1.35 11.28
N ILE A 122 20.95 -2.43 12.03
CA ILE A 122 20.14 -2.36 13.23
C ILE A 122 21.09 -2.11 14.40
N VAL A 123 20.75 -1.17 15.28
CA VAL A 123 21.51 -0.82 16.48
C VAL A 123 20.66 -1.10 17.70
N VAL A 124 21.23 -1.84 18.66
CA VAL A 124 20.59 -2.10 19.96
C VAL A 124 21.54 -1.68 21.07
N ARG A 125 21.12 -0.76 21.91
CA ARG A 125 21.85 -0.30 23.09
C ARG A 125 21.25 -0.93 24.34
N LEU A 126 22.08 -1.61 25.10
CA LEU A 126 21.75 -2.20 26.39
C LEU A 126 22.51 -1.45 27.50
N THR A 127 21.82 -1.11 28.60
CA THR A 127 22.41 -0.42 29.73
C THR A 127 21.92 -1.00 31.06
N ALA A 128 22.77 -0.92 32.11
CA ALA A 128 22.38 -1.18 33.47
C ALA A 128 22.69 0.04 34.35
N SER A 129 21.83 0.38 35.30
CA SER A 129 21.99 1.53 36.20
C SER A 129 23.14 1.37 37.19
N LYS A 130 23.59 0.13 37.44
CA LYS A 130 24.75 -0.19 38.25
C LYS A 130 25.91 -0.63 37.36
N ALA A 131 27.07 -0.01 37.55
CA ALA A 131 28.27 -0.33 36.78
C ALA A 131 28.66 -1.82 36.92
N GLY A 132 29.02 -2.43 35.78
CA GLY A 132 29.46 -3.83 35.74
C GLY A 132 28.33 -4.86 35.93
N SER A 133 27.06 -4.47 35.94
CA SER A 133 25.97 -5.39 36.26
C SER A 133 25.24 -5.95 35.02
N LEU A 134 25.60 -5.54 33.82
CA LEU A 134 25.01 -6.08 32.60
C LEU A 134 25.76 -7.34 32.16
N ALA A 135 25.04 -8.44 32.07
CA ALA A 135 25.49 -9.71 31.52
C ALA A 135 24.43 -10.34 30.64
N PHE A 136 24.83 -10.94 29.53
CA PHE A 136 23.92 -11.65 28.61
C PHE A 136 24.67 -12.56 27.66
N THR A 137 23.99 -13.53 27.10
CA THR A 137 24.48 -14.33 25.99
C THR A 137 23.70 -14.01 24.71
N THR A 138 24.36 -14.17 23.55
CA THR A 138 23.73 -13.97 22.27
C THR A 138 24.13 -15.02 21.24
N ASN A 139 23.15 -15.45 20.44
CA ASN A 139 23.36 -16.38 19.34
C ASN A 139 22.32 -16.11 18.24
N TYR A 140 22.54 -16.69 17.05
CA TYR A 140 21.55 -16.71 15.99
C TYR A 140 20.71 -17.98 16.00
N SER A 141 19.47 -17.87 15.55
CA SER A 141 18.63 -18.97 15.08
C SER A 141 18.03 -18.61 13.72
N SER A 142 17.82 -19.62 12.87
CA SER A 142 17.23 -19.41 11.54
C SER A 142 16.43 -20.62 11.12
N PRO A 143 15.26 -20.43 10.46
CA PRO A 143 14.45 -21.53 9.95
C PRO A 143 14.98 -22.14 8.65
N HIS A 144 15.94 -21.50 7.96
CA HIS A 144 16.49 -22.01 6.70
C HIS A 144 17.16 -23.37 6.86
N LYS A 145 17.04 -24.23 5.84
CA LYS A 145 17.71 -25.56 5.84
C LYS A 145 19.23 -25.39 5.66
N ILE A 146 19.63 -24.56 4.69
CA ILE A 146 21.03 -24.24 4.41
C ILE A 146 21.40 -23.00 5.21
N LYS A 147 22.15 -23.20 6.29
CA LYS A 147 22.61 -22.12 7.19
C LYS A 147 23.89 -22.52 7.92
N LYS A 148 24.68 -21.53 8.27
CA LYS A 148 25.88 -21.70 9.09
C LYS A 148 25.96 -20.54 10.09
N PHE A 149 26.19 -20.89 11.35
CA PHE A 149 26.52 -19.94 12.42
C PHE A 149 27.99 -20.05 12.74
N SER A 150 28.68 -18.95 13.02
CA SER A 150 30.07 -18.93 13.39
C SER A 150 30.43 -17.67 14.17
N VAL A 151 31.52 -17.73 14.93
CA VAL A 151 32.15 -16.57 15.54
C VAL A 151 33.55 -16.40 14.99
N LYS A 152 33.80 -15.30 14.28
CA LYS A 152 35.10 -14.94 13.71
C LYS A 152 35.52 -13.56 14.26
N ASN A 153 36.67 -13.46 14.90
CA ASN A 153 37.19 -12.20 15.48
C ASN A 153 36.18 -11.46 16.38
N LEU A 154 35.39 -12.19 17.19
CA LEU A 154 34.30 -11.68 18.03
C LEU A 154 33.07 -11.15 17.22
N ASP A 155 33.00 -11.35 15.92
CA ASP A 155 31.80 -11.16 15.13
C ASP A 155 30.98 -12.45 15.15
N LEU A 156 29.77 -12.39 15.66
CA LEU A 156 28.79 -13.46 15.52
C LEU A 156 28.17 -13.37 14.12
N GLN A 157 28.23 -14.45 13.37
CA GLN A 157 27.86 -14.45 11.95
C GLN A 157 26.80 -15.51 11.63
N ILE A 158 25.91 -15.17 10.69
CA ILE A 158 25.00 -16.10 10.02
C ILE A 158 25.21 -16.00 8.51
N ASN A 159 25.36 -17.15 7.87
CA ASN A 159 25.25 -17.30 6.42
C ASN A 159 24.08 -18.23 6.13
N GLY A 160 23.32 -17.95 5.08
CA GLY A 160 22.21 -18.81 4.67
C GLY A 160 21.89 -18.68 3.21
N THR A 161 21.15 -19.67 2.71
CA THR A 161 20.60 -19.69 1.36
C THR A 161 19.08 -19.91 1.48
N THR A 162 18.33 -19.23 0.67
CA THR A 162 16.85 -19.29 0.66
C THR A 162 16.34 -20.64 0.15
N SER A 163 15.05 -20.91 0.35
CA SER A 163 14.43 -22.19 0.04
C SER A 163 14.15 -22.32 -1.46
N ASP A 164 14.15 -23.58 -1.94
CA ASP A 164 13.49 -23.94 -3.19
C ASP A 164 11.98 -23.73 -3.06
N GLN A 165 11.33 -23.34 -4.15
CA GLN A 165 9.87 -23.18 -4.22
C GLN A 165 9.37 -23.56 -5.61
N ASP A 166 8.37 -24.44 -5.70
CA ASP A 166 7.68 -24.85 -6.94
C ASP A 166 8.63 -25.22 -8.08
N GLY A 167 9.66 -26.00 -7.76
CA GLY A 167 10.66 -26.44 -8.74
C GLY A 167 11.71 -25.37 -9.12
N VAL A 168 11.65 -24.18 -8.55
CA VAL A 168 12.68 -23.14 -8.69
C VAL A 168 13.64 -23.23 -7.51
N LYS A 169 14.94 -23.45 -7.81
CA LYS A 169 15.98 -23.56 -6.79
C LYS A 169 16.20 -22.23 -6.06
N GLY A 170 16.28 -22.26 -4.73
CA GLY A 170 16.67 -21.13 -3.91
C GLY A 170 18.14 -20.80 -4.11
N MET A 171 18.45 -19.58 -4.54
CA MET A 171 19.82 -19.14 -4.83
C MET A 171 20.14 -17.77 -4.24
N VAL A 172 19.24 -17.17 -3.48
CA VAL A 172 19.57 -15.95 -2.75
C VAL A 172 20.39 -16.34 -1.53
N GLU A 173 21.64 -15.93 -1.54
CA GLU A 173 22.54 -16.06 -0.41
C GLU A 173 22.52 -14.79 0.43
N PHE A 174 22.59 -14.94 1.76
CA PHE A 174 22.60 -13.82 2.68
C PHE A 174 23.65 -13.98 3.78
N LYS A 175 24.16 -12.85 4.21
CA LYS A 175 25.11 -12.70 5.30
C LYS A 175 24.56 -11.77 6.37
N GLY A 176 24.57 -12.21 7.63
CA GLY A 176 24.35 -11.36 8.79
C GLY A 176 25.59 -11.32 9.67
N ILE A 177 25.97 -10.15 10.15
CA ILE A 177 27.09 -9.92 11.07
C ILE A 177 26.56 -9.17 12.28
N THR A 178 26.82 -9.70 13.48
CA THR A 178 26.60 -9.01 14.75
C THR A 178 27.96 -8.72 15.42
N ARG A 179 28.21 -7.44 15.68
CA ARG A 179 29.41 -6.96 16.39
C ARG A 179 29.01 -6.14 17.60
N ILE A 180 29.71 -6.32 18.73
CA ILE A 180 29.34 -5.72 20.00
C ILE A 180 30.45 -4.80 20.50
N LYS A 181 30.09 -3.60 20.94
CA LYS A 181 30.96 -2.62 21.57
C LYS A 181 30.56 -2.48 23.04
N LEU A 182 31.49 -2.72 23.95
CA LEU A 182 31.27 -2.68 25.40
C LEU A 182 31.78 -1.40 26.04
N GLU A 183 31.14 -1.01 27.15
CA GLU A 183 31.67 -0.04 28.11
C GLU A 183 32.07 -0.76 29.40
N GLY A 184 33.34 -1.18 29.45
CA GLY A 184 33.86 -2.12 30.45
C GLY A 184 33.47 -3.57 30.18
N GLY A 185 33.84 -4.48 31.05
CA GLY A 185 33.49 -5.89 30.98
C GLY A 185 34.27 -6.72 29.98
N LYS A 186 33.78 -7.91 29.67
CA LYS A 186 34.47 -8.95 28.89
C LYS A 186 33.55 -9.63 27.90
N ILE A 187 34.11 -10.11 26.79
CA ILE A 187 33.44 -10.99 25.83
C ILE A 187 34.15 -12.34 25.83
N ALA A 188 33.40 -13.39 26.13
CA ALA A 188 33.81 -14.77 25.87
C ALA A 188 33.02 -15.29 24.64
N LYS A 189 33.58 -16.27 23.94
CA LYS A 189 33.00 -16.84 22.75
C LYS A 189 33.01 -18.36 22.75
N THR A 190 32.02 -18.93 22.12
CA THR A 190 32.02 -20.29 21.56
C THR A 190 32.12 -20.23 20.03
N ASP A 191 31.95 -21.33 19.36
CA ASP A 191 31.89 -21.37 17.89
C ASP A 191 30.64 -20.65 17.32
N THR A 192 29.57 -20.51 18.12
CA THR A 192 28.26 -20.02 17.64
C THR A 192 27.58 -19.02 18.58
N SER A 193 28.24 -18.57 19.63
CA SER A 193 27.68 -17.63 20.59
C SER A 193 28.73 -16.68 21.19
N LEU A 194 28.26 -15.53 21.69
CA LEU A 194 29.04 -14.60 22.50
C LEU A 194 28.40 -14.50 23.88
N SER A 195 29.23 -14.48 24.92
CA SER A 195 28.86 -14.26 26.33
C SER A 195 29.50 -12.97 26.82
N ILE A 196 28.67 -12.04 27.27
CA ILE A 196 29.07 -10.72 27.76
C ILE A 196 28.90 -10.72 29.29
N SER A 197 29.88 -10.19 30.01
CA SER A 197 29.84 -10.08 31.47
C SER A 197 30.49 -8.80 31.95
N GLU A 198 30.14 -8.39 33.18
CA GLU A 198 30.75 -7.29 33.93
C GLU A 198 30.76 -5.94 33.16
N THR A 199 29.85 -5.74 32.19
CA THR A 199 29.76 -4.47 31.46
C THR A 199 28.71 -3.54 32.05
N THR A 200 28.87 -2.23 31.85
CA THR A 200 27.87 -1.22 32.24
C THR A 200 26.90 -1.00 31.07
N ALA A 201 27.41 -1.06 29.87
CA ALA A 201 26.59 -0.91 28.66
C ALA A 201 27.22 -1.68 27.48
N ALA A 202 26.34 -2.09 26.55
CA ALA A 202 26.72 -2.73 25.31
C ALA A 202 25.96 -2.14 24.16
N THR A 203 26.64 -1.87 23.04
CA THR A 203 26.00 -1.51 21.78
C THR A 203 26.18 -2.65 20.79
N ILE A 204 25.10 -3.24 20.37
CA ILE A 204 25.02 -4.32 19.38
C ILE A 204 24.73 -3.73 18.02
N PHE A 205 25.57 -4.03 17.03
CA PHE A 205 25.39 -3.65 15.63
C PHE A 205 25.05 -4.91 14.84
N ILE A 206 24.05 -4.85 14.00
CA ILE A 206 23.63 -5.95 13.14
C ILE A 206 23.57 -5.43 11.71
N SER A 207 24.42 -5.94 10.83
CA SER A 207 24.36 -5.72 9.39
C SER A 207 23.87 -6.96 8.69
N ILE A 208 23.07 -6.79 7.65
CA ILE A 208 22.54 -7.89 6.82
C ILE A 208 22.61 -7.46 5.37
N ALA A 209 23.01 -8.37 4.49
CA ALA A 209 22.98 -8.16 3.05
C ALA A 209 22.75 -9.50 2.33
N SER A 210 22.28 -9.41 1.08
CA SER A 210 22.15 -10.55 0.19
C SER A 210 22.96 -10.36 -1.10
N ASN A 211 23.06 -11.42 -1.90
CA ASN A 211 23.67 -11.41 -3.22
C ASN A 211 22.75 -10.82 -4.32
N PHE A 212 21.54 -10.39 -3.98
CA PHE A 212 20.59 -9.82 -4.93
C PHE A 212 21.03 -8.43 -5.43
N ASN A 213 21.11 -8.24 -6.74
CA ASN A 213 21.30 -6.95 -7.41
C ASN A 213 19.98 -6.41 -7.96
N ASN A 214 19.24 -7.24 -8.68
CA ASN A 214 17.91 -6.95 -9.24
C ASN A 214 17.20 -8.26 -9.63
N TYR A 215 15.97 -8.18 -10.16
CA TYR A 215 15.12 -9.33 -10.44
C TYR A 215 15.70 -10.37 -11.43
N HIS A 216 16.78 -10.07 -12.13
CA HIS A 216 17.45 -10.99 -13.06
C HIS A 216 18.94 -11.18 -12.76
N ASP A 217 19.47 -10.57 -11.69
CA ASP A 217 20.87 -10.62 -11.33
C ASP A 217 21.07 -10.81 -9.82
N ILE A 218 21.66 -11.94 -9.44
CA ILE A 218 22.01 -12.34 -8.08
C ILE A 218 23.53 -12.58 -7.94
N SER A 219 24.35 -11.87 -8.69
CA SER A 219 25.81 -11.98 -8.68
C SER A 219 26.49 -11.07 -7.63
N GLY A 220 25.71 -10.46 -6.74
CA GLY A 220 26.25 -9.59 -5.69
C GLY A 220 27.08 -10.36 -4.66
N ASP A 221 27.89 -9.61 -3.90
CA ASP A 221 28.74 -10.13 -2.84
C ASP A 221 28.14 -9.74 -1.47
N GLU A 222 27.36 -10.65 -0.88
CA GLU A 222 26.67 -10.43 0.39
C GLU A 222 27.64 -10.30 1.56
N GLU A 223 28.80 -10.99 1.52
CA GLU A 223 29.81 -10.90 2.58
C GLU A 223 30.43 -9.49 2.60
N LYS A 224 30.91 -9.05 1.44
CA LYS A 224 31.51 -7.72 1.32
C LYS A 224 30.53 -6.62 1.69
N ARG A 225 29.28 -6.70 1.23
CA ARG A 225 28.22 -5.71 1.53
C ARG A 225 27.94 -5.63 3.04
N ALA A 226 27.76 -6.79 3.68
CA ALA A 226 27.50 -6.83 5.12
C ALA A 226 28.70 -6.29 5.94
N GLU A 227 29.93 -6.61 5.53
CA GLU A 227 31.14 -6.07 6.16
C GLU A 227 31.30 -4.56 5.96
N ASP A 228 31.05 -4.05 4.77
CA ASP A 228 31.13 -2.60 4.44
C ASP A 228 30.13 -1.81 5.32
N TYR A 229 28.88 -2.28 5.46
CA TYR A 229 27.89 -1.65 6.34
C TYR A 229 28.31 -1.70 7.80
N MET A 230 28.78 -2.86 8.27
CA MET A 230 29.26 -3.03 9.63
C MET A 230 30.42 -2.09 9.94
N ASN A 231 31.44 -2.06 9.10
CA ASN A 231 32.64 -1.26 9.33
C ASN A 231 32.35 0.23 9.35
N LYS A 232 31.46 0.70 8.45
CA LYS A 232 31.02 2.10 8.42
C LYS A 232 30.29 2.49 9.71
N ALA A 233 29.36 1.66 10.20
CA ALA A 233 28.58 1.94 11.38
C ALA A 233 29.41 1.82 12.68
N PHE A 234 30.24 0.79 12.80
CA PHE A 234 30.99 0.48 14.01
C PHE A 234 32.01 1.57 14.39
N GLY A 235 32.50 2.34 13.42
CA GLY A 235 33.37 3.50 13.65
C GLY A 235 32.67 4.68 14.34
N LYS A 236 31.35 4.68 14.44
CA LYS A 236 30.58 5.79 15.05
C LYS A 236 30.29 5.56 16.53
N THR A 237 29.96 6.65 17.23
CA THR A 237 29.41 6.58 18.59
C THR A 237 27.90 6.28 18.51
N PHE A 238 27.34 5.69 19.57
CA PHE A 238 25.90 5.46 19.66
C PHE A 238 25.10 6.77 19.51
N ALA A 239 25.58 7.85 20.14
CA ALA A 239 24.91 9.16 20.05
C ALA A 239 24.85 9.68 18.60
N ASN A 240 25.91 9.55 17.82
CA ASN A 240 25.94 9.96 16.42
C ASN A 240 24.99 9.10 15.57
N LEU A 241 25.03 7.76 15.74
CA LEU A 241 24.12 6.85 15.03
C LEU A 241 22.67 7.17 15.29
N LYS A 242 22.30 7.39 16.56
CA LYS A 242 20.94 7.76 16.97
C LYS A 242 20.52 9.11 16.38
N ALA A 243 21.39 10.11 16.42
CA ALA A 243 21.09 11.43 15.86
C ALA A 243 20.91 11.39 14.33
N GLU A 244 21.75 10.66 13.61
CA GLU A 244 21.65 10.48 12.15
C GLU A 244 20.38 9.70 11.78
N HIS A 245 20.05 8.64 12.54
CA HIS A 245 18.82 7.89 12.37
C HIS A 245 17.59 8.78 12.54
N ILE A 246 17.48 9.50 13.66
CA ILE A 246 16.35 10.41 13.93
C ILE A 246 16.22 11.44 12.82
N LYS A 247 17.32 12.11 12.44
CA LYS A 247 17.34 13.10 11.36
C LYS A 247 16.86 12.52 10.02
N GLY A 248 17.33 11.33 9.66
CA GLY A 248 16.97 10.66 8.41
C GLY A 248 15.49 10.25 8.38
N TYR A 249 14.97 9.76 9.50
CA TYR A 249 13.58 9.37 9.65
C TYR A 249 12.64 10.57 9.70
N GLN A 250 12.92 11.56 10.52
CA GLN A 250 12.09 12.76 10.71
C GLN A 250 12.03 13.65 9.46
N LYS A 251 12.99 13.53 8.55
CA LYS A 251 12.90 14.14 7.21
C LYS A 251 11.58 13.81 6.50
N TYR A 252 11.02 12.62 6.75
CA TYR A 252 9.75 12.17 6.18
C TYR A 252 8.60 12.32 7.19
N PHE A 253 8.79 11.85 8.42
CA PHE A 253 7.72 11.75 9.41
C PHE A 253 7.14 13.13 9.77
N ASN A 254 7.98 14.13 9.99
CA ASN A 254 7.57 15.47 10.43
C ASN A 254 6.87 16.31 9.35
N ARG A 255 6.77 15.81 8.11
CA ARG A 255 6.10 16.54 7.02
C ARG A 255 4.60 16.67 7.22
N VAL A 256 3.97 15.72 7.89
CA VAL A 256 2.51 15.72 8.12
C VAL A 256 2.22 15.53 9.59
N LYS A 257 1.33 16.37 10.11
CA LYS A 257 0.82 16.30 11.48
C LYS A 257 -0.70 16.38 11.44
N LEU A 258 -1.37 15.41 12.07
CA LEU A 258 -2.81 15.38 12.29
C LEU A 258 -3.08 15.59 13.79
N ASP A 259 -3.93 16.54 14.13
CA ASP A 259 -4.40 16.80 15.49
C ASP A 259 -5.94 16.82 15.49
N LEU A 260 -6.52 15.87 16.19
CA LEU A 260 -7.97 15.75 16.39
C LEU A 260 -8.38 16.01 17.84
N GLY A 261 -7.45 16.51 18.65
CA GLY A 261 -7.60 16.69 20.07
C GLY A 261 -7.17 15.47 20.90
N THR A 262 -7.10 15.64 22.20
CA THR A 262 -6.69 14.63 23.17
C THR A 262 -7.67 14.52 24.31
N THR A 263 -7.78 13.32 24.89
CA THR A 263 -8.57 13.03 26.09
C THR A 263 -7.71 12.26 27.09
N ASP A 264 -8.25 11.98 28.28
CA ASP A 264 -7.56 11.18 29.30
C ASP A 264 -7.22 9.76 28.85
N ALA A 265 -7.85 9.26 27.78
CA ALA A 265 -7.53 7.97 27.18
C ALA A 265 -6.05 7.87 26.77
N THR A 266 -5.41 8.99 26.41
CA THR A 266 -3.98 9.03 26.03
C THR A 266 -3.02 8.64 27.14
N LYS A 267 -3.48 8.57 28.40
CA LYS A 267 -2.69 8.12 29.54
C LYS A 267 -2.62 6.59 29.68
N LEU A 268 -3.48 5.88 28.97
CA LEU A 268 -3.54 4.41 28.99
C LEU A 268 -2.57 3.79 27.98
N PRO A 269 -2.10 2.56 28.23
CA PRO A 269 -1.38 1.77 27.21
C PRO A 269 -2.20 1.59 25.94
N THR A 270 -1.51 1.45 24.81
CA THR A 270 -2.14 1.41 23.47
C THR A 270 -3.12 0.23 23.31
N ASP A 271 -2.82 -0.94 23.88
CA ASP A 271 -3.69 -2.11 23.84
C ASP A 271 -4.97 -1.90 24.68
N GLU A 272 -4.89 -1.22 25.81
CA GLU A 272 -6.07 -0.82 26.60
C GLU A 272 -6.92 0.21 25.85
N ARG A 273 -6.29 1.18 25.20
CA ARG A 273 -6.99 2.16 24.35
C ARG A 273 -7.71 1.48 23.21
N LEU A 274 -7.05 0.53 22.54
CA LEU A 274 -7.64 -0.26 21.44
C LEU A 274 -8.83 -1.07 21.92
N ASN A 275 -8.72 -1.76 23.06
CA ASN A 275 -9.82 -2.54 23.65
C ASN A 275 -11.05 -1.69 23.99
N ASN A 276 -10.84 -0.44 24.36
CA ASN A 276 -11.91 0.47 24.80
C ASN A 276 -12.37 1.46 23.71
N PHE A 277 -11.74 1.47 22.52
CA PHE A 277 -11.90 2.51 21.52
C PHE A 277 -13.35 2.76 21.10
N ARG A 278 -14.15 1.70 20.93
CA ARG A 278 -15.57 1.83 20.56
C ARG A 278 -16.44 2.52 21.61
N ASN A 279 -16.02 2.44 22.87
CA ASN A 279 -16.80 2.92 24.01
C ASN A 279 -16.28 4.21 24.61
N THR A 280 -15.17 4.74 24.08
CA THR A 280 -14.51 5.94 24.57
C THR A 280 -14.35 6.98 23.47
N ASN A 281 -14.33 8.25 23.86
CA ASN A 281 -13.94 9.33 22.96
C ASN A 281 -12.40 9.45 22.97
N ASP A 282 -11.73 8.86 21.99
CA ASP A 282 -10.27 8.89 21.86
C ASP A 282 -9.85 9.30 20.43
N PRO A 283 -10.02 10.58 20.06
CA PRO A 283 -9.66 11.05 18.72
C PRO A 283 -8.16 10.94 18.45
N GLN A 284 -7.31 11.03 19.48
CA GLN A 284 -5.87 10.88 19.33
C GLN A 284 -5.47 9.45 18.90
N MET A 285 -6.27 8.43 19.22
CA MET A 285 -6.04 7.06 18.75
C MET A 285 -6.14 6.98 17.22
N VAL A 286 -7.07 7.71 16.61
CA VAL A 286 -7.17 7.81 15.14
C VAL A 286 -5.95 8.53 14.56
N ALA A 287 -5.53 9.64 15.18
CA ALA A 287 -4.32 10.36 14.76
C ALA A 287 -3.06 9.49 14.90
N LEU A 288 -2.97 8.70 15.97
CA LEU A 288 -1.88 7.72 16.17
C LEU A 288 -1.89 6.65 15.07
N TYR A 289 -3.04 6.05 14.77
CA TYR A 289 -3.17 5.01 13.74
C TYR A 289 -2.86 5.55 12.33
N TYR A 290 -3.30 6.78 12.04
CA TYR A 290 -2.93 7.52 10.83
C TYR A 290 -1.41 7.67 10.69
N GLN A 291 -0.74 8.15 11.74
CA GLN A 291 0.70 8.33 11.75
C GLN A 291 1.45 6.99 11.77
N PHE A 292 0.85 5.95 12.34
CA PHE A 292 1.42 4.60 12.34
C PHE A 292 1.47 4.02 10.92
N GLY A 293 0.44 4.21 10.08
CA GLY A 293 0.52 3.82 8.67
C GLY A 293 1.63 4.57 7.93
N ARG A 294 1.84 5.87 8.19
CA ARG A 294 2.98 6.60 7.65
C ARG A 294 4.33 6.06 8.17
N TYR A 295 4.43 5.74 9.46
CA TYR A 295 5.61 5.07 10.04
C TYR A 295 5.91 3.75 9.33
N LEU A 296 4.90 2.93 9.08
CA LEU A 296 5.07 1.64 8.39
C LEU A 296 5.59 1.83 6.96
N LEU A 297 5.07 2.80 6.20
CA LEU A 297 5.54 3.08 4.84
C LEU A 297 7.00 3.60 4.83
N ILE A 298 7.32 4.53 5.74
CA ILE A 298 8.70 5.02 5.90
C ILE A 298 9.65 3.88 6.23
N SER A 299 9.23 2.93 7.07
CA SER A 299 10.08 1.83 7.54
C SER A 299 10.23 0.70 6.52
N SER A 300 9.30 0.52 5.58
CA SER A 300 9.27 -0.61 4.66
C SER A 300 9.57 -0.28 3.20
N SER A 301 9.59 0.99 2.79
CA SER A 301 9.70 1.40 1.38
C SER A 301 10.65 2.57 1.20
N GLN A 302 11.95 2.33 1.37
CA GLN A 302 12.98 3.36 1.15
C GLN A 302 13.46 3.39 -0.31
N PRO A 303 13.78 4.56 -0.87
CA PRO A 303 14.31 4.71 -2.22
C PRO A 303 15.52 3.80 -2.48
N GLY A 304 15.53 3.14 -3.64
CA GLY A 304 16.55 2.16 -4.03
C GLY A 304 16.41 0.80 -3.34
N GLY A 305 15.33 0.58 -2.57
CA GLY A 305 14.95 -0.71 -2.00
C GLY A 305 13.91 -1.45 -2.82
N GLN A 306 13.25 -2.42 -2.19
CA GLN A 306 12.08 -3.10 -2.76
C GLN A 306 10.78 -2.46 -2.23
N ALA A 307 9.69 -2.63 -2.96
CA ALA A 307 8.37 -2.22 -2.51
C ALA A 307 7.96 -2.95 -1.22
N ALA A 308 7.09 -2.33 -0.42
CA ALA A 308 6.44 -3.01 0.70
C ALA A 308 5.57 -4.15 0.17
N ASN A 309 5.89 -5.39 0.58
CA ASN A 309 5.12 -6.57 0.20
C ASN A 309 3.84 -6.70 1.06
N LEU A 310 3.12 -7.83 0.99
CA LEU A 310 1.87 -8.05 1.72
C LEU A 310 1.99 -7.89 3.24
N GLN A 311 3.19 -8.07 3.79
CA GLN A 311 3.51 -7.86 5.21
C GLN A 311 4.53 -6.71 5.42
N GLY A 312 4.68 -5.83 4.45
CA GLY A 312 5.70 -4.79 4.44
C GLY A 312 7.10 -5.39 4.34
N ILE A 313 7.76 -5.58 5.49
CA ILE A 313 9.01 -6.31 5.66
C ILE A 313 8.96 -7.23 6.89
N TRP A 314 7.82 -7.31 7.57
CA TRP A 314 7.68 -8.01 8.86
C TRP A 314 7.11 -9.42 8.67
N ASN A 315 7.99 -10.37 8.43
CA ASN A 315 7.66 -11.79 8.29
C ASN A 315 8.58 -12.65 9.16
N ASN A 316 8.00 -13.57 9.93
CA ASN A 316 8.73 -14.51 10.78
C ASN A 316 8.66 -15.98 10.30
N ARG A 317 8.09 -16.25 9.11
CA ARG A 317 7.86 -17.60 8.59
C ARG A 317 8.62 -17.83 7.29
N LEU A 318 9.12 -19.06 7.06
CA LEU A 318 9.64 -19.46 5.74
C LEU A 318 8.55 -19.50 4.68
N SER A 319 7.36 -19.96 5.06
CA SER A 319 6.17 -19.98 4.21
C SER A 319 5.11 -19.09 4.86
N PRO A 320 5.16 -17.80 4.58
CA PRO A 320 4.18 -16.85 5.11
C PRO A 320 2.82 -16.99 4.42
N PRO A 321 1.75 -16.50 5.02
CA PRO A 321 0.44 -16.41 4.37
C PRO A 321 0.55 -15.69 3.03
N TRP A 322 -0.06 -16.26 1.98
CA TRP A 322 0.00 -15.78 0.60
C TRP A 322 1.43 -15.48 0.12
N ASP A 323 2.41 -16.24 0.67
CA ASP A 323 3.84 -16.13 0.38
C ASP A 323 4.43 -14.73 0.64
N SER A 324 3.66 -13.84 1.27
CA SER A 324 3.97 -12.42 1.42
C SER A 324 4.36 -11.74 0.09
N LYS A 325 3.73 -12.21 -1.01
CA LYS A 325 3.94 -11.69 -2.38
C LYS A 325 3.34 -10.28 -2.53
N TYR A 326 3.54 -9.72 -3.70
CA TYR A 326 2.87 -8.50 -4.15
C TYR A 326 1.57 -8.89 -4.87
N THR A 327 0.47 -8.93 -4.13
CA THR A 327 -0.85 -9.13 -4.74
C THR A 327 -1.31 -7.81 -5.34
N ILE A 328 -1.47 -7.78 -6.68
CA ILE A 328 -1.76 -6.58 -7.48
C ILE A 328 -3.19 -6.56 -8.04
N ASN A 329 -4.11 -7.20 -7.34
CA ASN A 329 -5.55 -7.00 -7.56
C ASN A 329 -6.19 -6.08 -6.52
N ILE A 330 -5.41 -5.60 -5.51
CA ILE A 330 -5.75 -4.58 -4.53
C ILE A 330 -4.59 -4.24 -3.57
N ASN A 331 -3.92 -5.25 -2.97
CA ASN A 331 -3.10 -5.08 -1.77
C ASN A 331 -1.89 -4.17 -2.01
N ALA A 332 -1.10 -4.44 -3.05
CA ALA A 332 0.10 -3.67 -3.35
C ALA A 332 -0.22 -2.23 -3.75
N GLU A 333 -1.29 -2.01 -4.48
CA GLU A 333 -1.79 -0.67 -4.84
C GLU A 333 -2.20 0.10 -3.59
N MET A 334 -2.95 -0.55 -2.68
CA MET A 334 -3.40 0.05 -1.42
C MET A 334 -2.22 0.44 -0.53
N ASN A 335 -1.12 -0.33 -0.53
CA ASN A 335 0.08 0.02 0.22
C ASN A 335 0.63 1.40 -0.15
N TYR A 336 0.39 1.86 -1.38
CA TYR A 336 0.93 3.12 -1.89
C TYR A 336 -0.10 4.25 -2.05
N TRP A 337 -1.39 4.01 -1.76
CA TRP A 337 -2.40 5.08 -1.77
C TRP A 337 -2.06 6.27 -0.86
N PRO A 338 -1.45 6.11 0.32
CA PRO A 338 -1.06 7.27 1.13
C PRO A 338 0.20 7.98 0.63
N ALA A 339 1.06 7.37 -0.21
CA ALA A 339 2.40 7.87 -0.50
C ALA A 339 2.43 9.32 -0.99
N GLU A 340 1.70 9.65 -2.06
CA GLU A 340 1.70 11.00 -2.63
C GLU A 340 0.99 11.99 -1.68
N LYS A 341 -0.24 11.69 -1.30
CA LYS A 341 -1.10 12.62 -0.55
C LYS A 341 -0.61 12.90 0.88
N THR A 342 0.14 11.97 1.50
CA THR A 342 0.72 12.17 2.83
C THR A 342 2.18 12.63 2.80
N ASN A 343 2.63 13.22 1.67
CA ASN A 343 3.93 13.84 1.49
C ASN A 343 5.12 12.87 1.66
N LEU A 344 4.97 11.66 1.12
CA LEU A 344 5.96 10.57 1.13
C LEU A 344 6.29 10.09 -0.29
N SER A 345 6.26 11.00 -1.28
CA SER A 345 6.39 10.70 -2.70
C SER A 345 7.69 9.95 -3.04
N GLU A 346 8.79 10.23 -2.34
CA GLU A 346 10.05 9.50 -2.56
C GLU A 346 9.95 8.03 -2.16
N LEU A 347 9.07 7.70 -1.22
CA LEU A 347 8.84 6.32 -0.76
C LEU A 347 7.94 5.53 -1.70
N HIS A 348 7.35 6.17 -2.69
CA HIS A 348 6.63 5.54 -3.79
C HIS A 348 7.59 4.92 -4.82
N GLU A 349 8.82 5.42 -4.91
CA GLU A 349 9.83 5.03 -5.90
C GLU A 349 10.03 3.52 -6.03
N PRO A 350 10.16 2.71 -4.94
CA PRO A 350 10.36 1.27 -5.07
C PRO A 350 9.20 0.56 -5.77
N PHE A 351 7.96 1.00 -5.56
CA PHE A 351 6.80 0.46 -6.26
C PHE A 351 6.76 0.92 -7.72
N LEU A 352 7.04 2.19 -7.99
CA LEU A 352 7.11 2.72 -9.35
C LEU A 352 8.21 2.03 -10.17
N GLN A 353 9.34 1.68 -9.54
CA GLN A 353 10.39 0.89 -10.18
C GLN A 353 9.92 -0.54 -10.45
N MET A 354 9.22 -1.18 -9.50
CA MET A 354 8.62 -2.51 -9.71
C MET A 354 7.66 -2.51 -10.91
N VAL A 355 6.84 -1.48 -11.08
CA VAL A 355 5.94 -1.35 -12.24
C VAL A 355 6.73 -1.23 -13.54
N LYS A 356 7.83 -0.47 -13.56
CA LYS A 356 8.72 -0.39 -14.73
C LYS A 356 9.38 -1.74 -15.04
N ASP A 357 9.83 -2.48 -14.03
CA ASP A 357 10.39 -3.82 -14.21
C ASP A 357 9.33 -4.79 -14.78
N LEU A 358 8.10 -4.79 -14.22
CA LEU A 358 6.97 -5.57 -14.73
C LEU A 358 6.63 -5.22 -16.17
N SER A 359 6.79 -3.96 -16.56
CA SER A 359 6.56 -3.55 -17.97
C SER A 359 7.56 -4.17 -18.95
N ILE A 360 8.68 -4.70 -18.46
CA ILE A 360 9.68 -5.42 -19.23
C ILE A 360 9.34 -6.92 -19.26
N THR A 361 9.17 -7.54 -18.08
CA THR A 361 8.89 -8.99 -17.96
C THR A 361 7.54 -9.36 -18.56
N GLY A 362 6.52 -8.51 -18.36
CA GLY A 362 5.16 -8.72 -18.84
C GLY A 362 4.99 -8.63 -20.36
N GLN A 363 5.98 -8.13 -21.11
CA GLN A 363 5.95 -8.13 -22.59
C GLN A 363 5.91 -9.56 -23.14
N GLN A 364 6.71 -10.42 -22.55
CA GLN A 364 6.75 -11.81 -22.99
C GLN A 364 5.46 -12.55 -22.63
N THR A 365 4.90 -12.29 -21.44
CA THR A 365 3.61 -12.84 -21.02
C THR A 365 2.48 -12.39 -21.95
N ALA A 366 2.44 -11.11 -22.31
CA ALA A 366 1.47 -10.58 -23.28
C ALA A 366 1.59 -11.28 -24.63
N LYS A 367 2.81 -11.48 -25.12
CA LYS A 367 3.08 -12.12 -26.39
C LYS A 367 2.77 -13.62 -26.37
N ASP A 368 3.35 -14.35 -25.41
CA ASP A 368 3.34 -15.82 -25.41
C ASP A 368 1.97 -16.38 -24.98
N MET A 369 1.29 -15.74 -24.04
CA MET A 369 0.01 -16.22 -23.53
C MET A 369 -1.20 -15.65 -24.28
N TYR A 370 -1.07 -14.45 -24.86
CA TYR A 370 -2.21 -13.72 -25.44
C TYR A 370 -2.01 -13.24 -26.88
N GLY A 371 -0.81 -13.41 -27.45
CA GLY A 371 -0.49 -12.94 -28.80
C GLY A 371 -0.55 -11.41 -28.95
N ALA A 372 -0.45 -10.69 -27.85
CA ALA A 372 -0.61 -9.25 -27.80
C ALA A 372 0.73 -8.51 -27.68
N ARG A 373 0.78 -7.28 -28.21
CA ARG A 373 1.87 -6.34 -27.99
C ARG A 373 1.78 -5.74 -26.58
N GLY A 374 2.74 -4.88 -26.26
CA GLY A 374 2.80 -4.20 -24.97
C GLY A 374 3.14 -5.15 -23.85
N TRP A 375 2.55 -4.97 -22.68
CA TRP A 375 2.80 -5.81 -21.51
C TRP A 375 1.55 -5.94 -20.63
N MET A 376 1.52 -7.01 -19.85
CA MET A 376 0.48 -7.26 -18.87
C MET A 376 1.06 -8.00 -17.66
N ALA A 377 0.33 -7.99 -16.56
CA ALA A 377 0.54 -8.84 -15.41
C ALA A 377 -0.81 -9.33 -14.89
N HIS A 378 -0.84 -10.56 -14.37
CA HIS A 378 -2.02 -11.09 -13.69
C HIS A 378 -2.13 -10.55 -12.26
N HIS A 379 -2.86 -11.22 -11.37
CA HIS A 379 -3.22 -10.70 -10.04
C HIS A 379 -2.08 -10.67 -9.00
N ASN A 380 -0.92 -11.27 -9.30
CA ASN A 380 0.19 -11.40 -8.36
C ASN A 380 1.55 -11.27 -9.04
N THR A 381 2.55 -10.82 -8.28
CA THR A 381 3.95 -10.84 -8.66
C THR A 381 4.84 -11.06 -7.44
N ASP A 382 6.14 -11.23 -7.66
CA ASP A 382 7.15 -11.45 -6.64
C ASP A 382 8.42 -10.61 -6.90
N ILE A 383 9.50 -10.86 -6.17
CA ILE A 383 10.77 -10.15 -6.37
C ILE A 383 11.36 -10.40 -7.77
N TRP A 384 11.06 -11.54 -8.39
CA TRP A 384 11.54 -11.92 -9.73
C TRP A 384 10.70 -11.32 -10.85
N ARG A 385 9.66 -10.53 -10.50
CA ARG A 385 8.75 -9.88 -11.46
C ARG A 385 8.00 -10.89 -12.33
N ALA A 386 7.56 -12.00 -11.73
CA ALA A 386 6.67 -12.95 -12.38
C ALA A 386 5.35 -12.27 -12.78
N THR A 387 4.83 -12.57 -13.98
CA THR A 387 3.62 -11.95 -14.55
C THR A 387 2.59 -12.97 -15.03
N GLY A 388 2.90 -14.26 -15.00
CA GLY A 388 1.99 -15.35 -15.37
C GLY A 388 0.86 -15.55 -14.36
N ALA A 389 -0.19 -16.24 -14.78
CA ALA A 389 -1.35 -16.54 -13.95
C ALA A 389 -1.05 -17.65 -12.93
N ILE A 390 -1.36 -17.41 -11.65
CA ILE A 390 -1.10 -18.34 -10.53
C ILE A 390 -2.38 -18.56 -9.69
N ASP A 391 -2.31 -19.44 -8.69
CA ASP A 391 -3.34 -19.68 -7.66
C ASP A 391 -4.69 -20.21 -8.18
N GLY A 392 -4.77 -20.65 -9.46
CA GLY A 392 -6.00 -21.13 -10.10
C GLY A 392 -6.75 -20.04 -10.88
N ALA A 393 -7.56 -20.45 -11.85
CA ALA A 393 -8.23 -19.54 -12.77
C ALA A 393 -9.25 -18.64 -12.08
N PHE A 394 -9.87 -19.10 -11.02
CA PHE A 394 -10.82 -18.33 -10.21
C PHE A 394 -10.22 -17.00 -9.73
N TRP A 395 -8.97 -16.99 -9.30
CA TRP A 395 -8.26 -15.81 -8.80
C TRP A 395 -7.25 -15.26 -9.82
N GLY A 396 -6.51 -16.18 -10.46
CA GLY A 396 -5.31 -15.87 -11.22
C GLY A 396 -5.54 -15.49 -12.67
N MET A 397 -6.73 -15.73 -13.23
CA MET A 397 -6.99 -15.43 -14.64
C MET A 397 -7.16 -13.93 -14.93
N TRP A 398 -7.24 -13.09 -13.92
CA TRP A 398 -7.43 -11.66 -14.06
C TRP A 398 -6.26 -10.97 -14.77
N THR A 399 -6.56 -10.32 -15.92
CA THR A 399 -5.56 -9.74 -16.82
C THR A 399 -5.31 -8.25 -16.60
N ALA A 400 -5.97 -7.63 -15.62
CA ALA A 400 -5.94 -6.18 -15.44
C ALA A 400 -4.91 -5.69 -14.41
N GLY A 401 -4.11 -6.57 -13.80
CA GLY A 401 -3.10 -6.19 -12.81
C GLY A 401 -2.07 -5.20 -13.36
N GLY A 402 -1.49 -5.48 -14.54
CA GLY A 402 -0.57 -4.56 -15.20
C GLY A 402 -1.19 -3.19 -15.52
N GLY A 403 -2.46 -3.20 -15.93
CA GLY A 403 -3.22 -1.97 -16.18
C GLY A 403 -3.39 -1.12 -14.93
N TRP A 404 -3.79 -1.73 -13.80
CA TRP A 404 -4.00 -1.00 -12.55
C TRP A 404 -2.70 -0.45 -11.97
N VAL A 405 -1.67 -1.27 -11.79
CA VAL A 405 -0.39 -0.77 -11.22
C VAL A 405 0.24 0.33 -12.07
N SER A 406 0.00 0.35 -13.40
CA SER A 406 0.50 1.41 -14.27
C SER A 406 -0.07 2.80 -13.92
N GLN A 407 -1.27 2.87 -13.31
CA GLN A 407 -1.89 4.13 -12.91
C GLN A 407 -1.10 4.85 -11.80
N HIS A 408 -0.32 4.15 -11.00
CA HIS A 408 0.58 4.75 -10.00
C HIS A 408 1.67 5.62 -10.64
N LEU A 409 2.16 5.26 -11.84
CA LEU A 409 3.09 6.10 -12.59
C LEU A 409 2.47 7.43 -13.00
N TRP A 410 1.20 7.39 -13.39
CA TRP A 410 0.45 8.60 -13.76
C TRP A 410 0.12 9.45 -12.54
N GLU A 411 -0.32 8.83 -11.45
CA GLU A 411 -0.65 9.52 -10.20
C GLU A 411 0.57 10.27 -9.65
N HIS A 412 1.75 9.65 -9.64
CA HIS A 412 2.99 10.32 -9.26
C HIS A 412 3.26 11.58 -10.10
N TYR A 413 3.03 11.50 -11.42
CA TYR A 413 3.15 12.69 -12.29
C TYR A 413 2.13 13.76 -11.93
N LEU A 414 0.89 13.42 -11.61
CA LEU A 414 -0.15 14.40 -11.25
C LEU A 414 0.19 15.18 -9.97
N TYR A 415 0.89 14.57 -9.03
CA TYR A 415 1.34 15.25 -7.80
C TYR A 415 2.62 16.04 -7.99
N THR A 416 3.58 15.53 -8.77
CA THR A 416 4.92 16.12 -8.89
C THR A 416 5.07 17.08 -10.06
N GLY A 417 4.31 16.88 -11.13
CA GLY A 417 4.49 17.60 -12.41
C GLY A 417 5.79 17.31 -13.12
N ASP A 418 6.53 16.26 -12.71
CA ASP A 418 7.83 15.90 -13.27
C ASP A 418 7.69 15.29 -14.66
N LYS A 419 7.94 16.11 -15.69
CA LYS A 419 7.91 15.68 -17.10
C LYS A 419 9.05 14.73 -17.47
N ALA A 420 10.18 14.79 -16.77
CA ALA A 420 11.29 13.86 -17.01
C ALA A 420 10.90 12.46 -16.50
N PHE A 421 10.31 12.39 -15.32
CA PHE A 421 9.72 11.16 -14.82
C PHE A 421 8.65 10.62 -15.78
N LEU A 422 7.67 11.46 -16.19
CA LEU A 422 6.63 11.05 -17.14
C LEU A 422 7.21 10.49 -18.44
N ALA A 423 8.25 11.13 -18.98
CA ALA A 423 8.93 10.66 -20.19
C ALA A 423 9.58 9.28 -19.99
N SER A 424 10.15 9.03 -18.80
CA SER A 424 10.73 7.71 -18.43
C SER A 424 9.68 6.64 -18.17
N ALA A 425 8.49 7.01 -17.67
CA ALA A 425 7.37 6.12 -17.39
C ALA A 425 6.51 5.83 -18.63
N TYR A 426 6.55 6.70 -19.64
CA TYR A 426 5.69 6.60 -20.82
C TYR A 426 5.76 5.26 -21.56
N PRO A 427 6.92 4.60 -21.74
CA PRO A 427 6.96 3.27 -22.36
C PRO A 427 6.08 2.24 -21.62
N ALA A 428 6.06 2.26 -20.28
CA ALA A 428 5.22 1.38 -19.47
C ALA A 428 3.73 1.73 -19.65
N LEU A 429 3.36 3.01 -19.59
CA LEU A 429 1.98 3.48 -19.80
C LEU A 429 1.47 3.13 -21.20
N LYS A 430 2.28 3.40 -22.23
CA LYS A 430 1.96 3.05 -23.62
C LYS A 430 1.82 1.54 -23.80
N GLY A 431 2.73 0.77 -23.22
CA GLY A 431 2.73 -0.70 -23.34
C GLY A 431 1.51 -1.34 -22.70
N ALA A 432 1.06 -0.84 -21.53
CA ALA A 432 -0.19 -1.30 -20.91
C ALA A 432 -1.40 -1.04 -21.83
N ALA A 433 -1.45 0.15 -22.47
CA ALA A 433 -2.51 0.44 -23.44
C ALA A 433 -2.43 -0.41 -24.71
N GLN A 434 -1.22 -0.70 -25.20
CA GLN A 434 -1.01 -1.58 -26.37
C GLN A 434 -1.54 -2.99 -26.14
N PHE A 435 -1.36 -3.53 -24.92
CA PHE A 435 -1.92 -4.82 -24.57
C PHE A 435 -3.43 -4.86 -24.81
N TYR A 436 -4.17 -3.90 -24.29
CA TYR A 436 -5.63 -3.85 -24.47
C TYR A 436 -6.06 -3.55 -25.91
N VAL A 437 -5.26 -2.82 -26.70
CA VAL A 437 -5.55 -2.63 -28.13
C VAL A 437 -5.61 -3.97 -28.87
N ASP A 438 -4.77 -4.92 -28.49
CA ASP A 438 -4.70 -6.24 -29.13
C ASP A 438 -5.58 -7.29 -28.41
N PHE A 439 -5.85 -7.13 -27.12
CA PHE A 439 -6.53 -8.14 -26.31
C PHE A 439 -8.06 -7.99 -26.28
N LEU A 440 -8.59 -6.76 -26.36
CA LEU A 440 -10.03 -6.52 -26.35
C LEU A 440 -10.70 -7.12 -27.59
N ILE A 441 -11.87 -7.71 -27.38
CA ILE A 441 -12.69 -8.28 -28.48
C ILE A 441 -14.13 -7.76 -28.41
N PRO A 442 -14.84 -7.66 -29.56
CA PRO A 442 -16.25 -7.29 -29.56
C PRO A 442 -17.10 -8.36 -28.86
N HIS A 443 -17.99 -7.93 -27.98
CA HIS A 443 -18.98 -8.82 -27.35
C HIS A 443 -20.10 -9.12 -28.34
N PRO A 444 -20.34 -10.38 -28.77
CA PRO A 444 -21.27 -10.69 -29.87
C PRO A 444 -22.73 -10.35 -29.57
N ASN A 445 -23.12 -10.37 -28.31
CA ASN A 445 -24.50 -10.21 -27.86
C ASN A 445 -24.79 -8.86 -27.16
N LYS A 446 -23.80 -7.94 -27.08
CA LYS A 446 -23.88 -6.68 -26.31
C LYS A 446 -23.34 -5.50 -27.13
N ASN A 447 -24.11 -5.00 -28.09
CA ASN A 447 -23.80 -3.81 -28.91
C ASN A 447 -22.38 -3.81 -29.55
N ASN A 448 -21.75 -4.97 -29.71
CA ASN A 448 -20.33 -5.09 -30.14
C ASN A 448 -19.37 -4.25 -29.29
N TRP A 449 -19.66 -4.03 -28.01
CA TRP A 449 -18.72 -3.38 -27.11
C TRP A 449 -17.41 -4.15 -27.03
N LEU A 450 -16.31 -3.42 -26.95
CA LEU A 450 -14.98 -4.01 -26.73
C LEU A 450 -14.83 -4.37 -25.26
N VAL A 451 -14.62 -5.64 -24.97
CA VAL A 451 -14.55 -6.20 -23.62
C VAL A 451 -13.29 -6.99 -23.38
N VAL A 452 -12.85 -7.04 -22.13
CA VAL A 452 -11.89 -8.01 -21.64
C VAL A 452 -12.59 -9.37 -21.59
N ASN A 453 -12.04 -10.37 -22.28
CA ASN A 453 -12.50 -11.75 -22.25
C ASN A 453 -11.30 -12.69 -22.50
N PRO A 454 -10.99 -13.61 -21.58
CA PRO A 454 -11.56 -13.77 -20.26
C PRO A 454 -11.20 -12.64 -19.31
N GLY A 455 -12.13 -12.28 -18.43
CA GLY A 455 -11.98 -11.36 -17.32
C GLY A 455 -12.62 -11.95 -16.06
N ASN A 456 -12.44 -11.31 -14.93
CA ASN A 456 -13.18 -11.61 -13.70
C ASN A 456 -13.26 -10.36 -12.82
N SER A 457 -14.25 -10.30 -11.93
CA SER A 457 -14.28 -9.30 -10.87
C SER A 457 -13.57 -9.87 -9.64
N PRO A 458 -12.33 -9.47 -9.36
CA PRO A 458 -11.59 -10.04 -8.23
C PRO A 458 -12.32 -9.81 -6.90
N GLU A 459 -12.51 -10.80 -6.04
CA GLU A 459 -12.35 -12.24 -6.23
C GLU A 459 -13.73 -12.88 -6.07
N ASN A 460 -14.73 -12.37 -6.81
CA ASN A 460 -16.14 -12.71 -6.67
C ASN A 460 -16.65 -13.55 -7.85
N ALA A 461 -17.67 -14.35 -7.60
CA ALA A 461 -18.35 -15.13 -8.61
C ALA A 461 -19.88 -14.99 -8.44
N PRO A 462 -20.63 -14.66 -9.50
CA PRO A 462 -22.08 -14.59 -9.40
C PRO A 462 -22.68 -16.00 -9.34
N ALA A 463 -23.78 -16.15 -8.60
CA ALA A 463 -24.46 -17.44 -8.49
C ALA A 463 -24.87 -18.00 -9.87
N ALA A 464 -25.16 -17.15 -10.83
CA ALA A 464 -25.53 -17.51 -12.20
C ALA A 464 -24.43 -18.24 -12.99
N HIS A 465 -23.17 -18.20 -12.54
CA HIS A 465 -22.02 -18.84 -13.22
C HIS A 465 -21.57 -20.14 -12.55
N ASP A 466 -22.44 -20.79 -11.79
CA ASP A 466 -22.15 -22.07 -11.10
C ASP A 466 -20.85 -22.02 -10.28
N GLY A 467 -20.56 -20.86 -9.65
CA GLY A 467 -19.38 -20.61 -8.84
C GLY A 467 -18.10 -20.36 -9.64
N SER A 468 -18.18 -20.07 -10.94
CA SER A 468 -17.05 -19.56 -11.72
C SER A 468 -16.96 -18.03 -11.61
N SER A 469 -15.73 -17.52 -11.46
CA SER A 469 -15.47 -16.07 -11.49
C SER A 469 -15.28 -15.52 -12.91
N LEU A 470 -15.08 -16.39 -13.92
CA LEU A 470 -14.78 -15.96 -15.27
C LEU A 470 -16.01 -15.37 -15.96
N ASP A 471 -15.81 -14.23 -16.62
CA ASP A 471 -16.84 -13.54 -17.38
C ASP A 471 -16.20 -12.69 -18.50
N ALA A 472 -17.02 -11.93 -19.22
CA ALA A 472 -16.60 -11.01 -20.26
C ALA A 472 -17.13 -9.61 -19.98
N GLY A 473 -16.21 -8.64 -19.87
CA GLY A 473 -16.57 -7.23 -19.71
C GLY A 473 -17.09 -6.84 -18.33
N VAL A 474 -16.55 -7.45 -17.27
CA VAL A 474 -16.86 -7.05 -15.88
C VAL A 474 -16.54 -5.57 -15.67
N THR A 475 -17.30 -4.92 -14.80
CA THR A 475 -17.24 -3.48 -14.59
C THR A 475 -15.85 -2.98 -14.21
N MET A 476 -15.15 -3.67 -13.31
CA MET A 476 -13.79 -3.28 -12.90
C MET A 476 -12.80 -3.29 -14.08
N ASP A 477 -12.83 -4.32 -14.92
CA ASP A 477 -11.94 -4.41 -16.08
C ASP A 477 -12.20 -3.25 -17.05
N ASN A 478 -13.47 -2.95 -17.33
CA ASN A 478 -13.85 -1.83 -18.20
C ASN A 478 -13.37 -0.48 -17.62
N GLN A 479 -13.49 -0.29 -16.32
CA GLN A 479 -13.02 0.92 -15.63
C GLN A 479 -11.50 1.06 -15.69
N ILE A 480 -10.74 -0.03 -15.49
CA ILE A 480 -9.28 0.00 -15.59
C ILE A 480 -8.83 0.28 -17.03
N VAL A 481 -9.45 -0.38 -18.03
CA VAL A 481 -9.12 -0.13 -19.45
C VAL A 481 -9.40 1.32 -19.83
N PHE A 482 -10.51 1.88 -19.35
CA PHE A 482 -10.84 3.30 -19.55
C PHE A 482 -9.73 4.22 -19.02
N ASP A 483 -9.24 3.97 -17.79
CA ASP A 483 -8.16 4.76 -17.20
C ASP A 483 -6.84 4.56 -17.94
N VAL A 484 -6.48 3.32 -18.30
CA VAL A 484 -5.26 3.02 -19.08
C VAL A 484 -5.25 3.78 -20.41
N PHE A 485 -6.35 3.79 -21.14
CA PHE A 485 -6.44 4.53 -22.41
C PHE A 485 -6.35 6.04 -22.19
N ASN A 486 -7.08 6.58 -21.21
CA ASN A 486 -7.02 8.01 -20.91
C ASN A 486 -5.63 8.46 -20.47
N THR A 487 -4.98 7.69 -19.60
CA THR A 487 -3.63 7.96 -19.11
C THR A 487 -2.62 7.96 -20.25
N ALA A 488 -2.66 6.94 -21.13
CA ALA A 488 -1.77 6.86 -22.28
C ALA A 488 -2.00 8.03 -23.27
N ILE A 489 -3.26 8.39 -23.55
CA ILE A 489 -3.63 9.54 -24.39
C ILE A 489 -3.05 10.83 -23.78
N ARG A 490 -3.28 11.09 -22.50
CA ARG A 490 -2.83 12.32 -21.83
C ARG A 490 -1.31 12.40 -21.75
N ALA A 491 -0.64 11.31 -21.40
CA ALA A 491 0.82 11.25 -21.35
C ALA A 491 1.43 11.52 -22.74
N ALA A 492 0.89 10.89 -23.79
CA ALA A 492 1.32 11.10 -25.17
C ALA A 492 1.14 12.57 -25.62
N GLN A 493 -0.01 13.19 -25.30
CA GLN A 493 -0.29 14.60 -25.60
C GLN A 493 0.70 15.54 -24.91
N ILE A 494 0.96 15.34 -23.60
CA ILE A 494 1.90 16.15 -22.82
C ILE A 494 3.33 16.05 -23.38
N LEU A 495 3.72 14.83 -23.77
CA LEU A 495 5.03 14.53 -24.33
C LEU A 495 5.13 14.80 -25.85
N LYS A 496 4.00 15.12 -26.50
CA LYS A 496 3.89 15.34 -27.96
C LYS A 496 4.40 14.14 -28.77
N LYS A 497 3.93 12.94 -28.42
CA LYS A 497 4.33 11.67 -29.04
C LYS A 497 3.10 10.91 -29.57
N ASP A 498 3.33 9.97 -30.49
CA ASP A 498 2.41 8.90 -30.89
C ASP A 498 0.98 9.36 -31.28
N ALA A 499 0.85 10.40 -32.12
CA ALA A 499 -0.47 10.97 -32.49
C ALA A 499 -1.45 9.92 -33.07
N SER A 500 -1.00 9.05 -33.97
CA SER A 500 -1.84 7.98 -34.55
C SER A 500 -2.29 6.97 -33.47
N PHE A 501 -1.48 6.70 -32.48
CA PHE A 501 -1.86 5.83 -31.36
C PHE A 501 -2.92 6.49 -30.46
N ILE A 502 -2.83 7.80 -30.26
CA ILE A 502 -3.87 8.57 -29.56
C ILE A 502 -5.23 8.38 -30.25
N ASP A 503 -5.27 8.47 -31.58
CA ASP A 503 -6.53 8.32 -32.33
C ASP A 503 -7.05 6.88 -32.23
N THR A 504 -6.18 5.87 -32.30
CA THR A 504 -6.57 4.47 -32.05
C THR A 504 -7.21 4.30 -30.68
N LEU A 505 -6.59 4.82 -29.63
CA LEU A 505 -7.12 4.70 -28.27
C LEU A 505 -8.47 5.42 -28.10
N ARG A 506 -8.66 6.59 -28.72
CA ARG A 506 -9.95 7.30 -28.70
C ARG A 506 -11.07 6.49 -29.35
N ILE A 507 -10.79 5.88 -30.52
CA ILE A 507 -11.77 5.05 -31.22
C ILE A 507 -12.15 3.82 -30.35
N MET A 508 -11.17 3.15 -29.76
CA MET A 508 -11.41 1.98 -28.93
C MET A 508 -12.12 2.33 -27.62
N LYS A 509 -11.71 3.43 -26.97
CA LYS A 509 -12.36 3.93 -25.75
C LYS A 509 -13.86 4.19 -25.97
N ALA A 510 -14.24 4.76 -27.11
CA ALA A 510 -15.64 5.03 -27.45
C ALA A 510 -16.48 3.77 -27.63
N LYS A 511 -15.84 2.59 -27.74
CA LYS A 511 -16.50 1.29 -27.87
C LYS A 511 -16.48 0.48 -26.57
N LEU A 512 -15.95 1.01 -25.47
CA LEU A 512 -16.07 0.35 -24.16
C LEU A 512 -17.51 0.39 -23.67
N PRO A 513 -17.97 -0.64 -22.93
CA PRO A 513 -19.30 -0.59 -22.33
C PRO A 513 -19.40 0.55 -21.32
N PRO A 514 -20.50 1.31 -21.29
CA PRO A 514 -20.77 2.22 -20.18
C PRO A 514 -21.00 1.43 -18.90
N MET A 515 -20.88 2.07 -17.74
CA MET A 515 -21.29 1.47 -16.48
C MET A 515 -22.81 1.28 -16.43
N HIS A 516 -23.29 0.23 -15.79
CA HIS A 516 -24.71 -0.10 -15.69
C HIS A 516 -25.21 0.07 -14.25
N ILE A 517 -26.47 0.52 -14.12
CA ILE A 517 -27.21 0.54 -12.85
C ILE A 517 -28.26 -0.55 -12.92
N GLY A 518 -28.18 -1.53 -12.04
CA GLY A 518 -29.03 -2.72 -12.06
C GLY A 518 -30.37 -2.53 -11.35
N GLN A 519 -31.18 -3.58 -11.43
CA GLN A 519 -32.57 -3.61 -10.93
C GLN A 519 -32.73 -3.33 -9.44
N HIS A 520 -31.67 -3.45 -8.66
CA HIS A 520 -31.63 -3.16 -7.23
C HIS A 520 -31.07 -1.77 -6.91
N ASN A 521 -30.95 -0.89 -7.91
CA ASN A 521 -30.33 0.44 -7.82
C ASN A 521 -28.82 0.41 -7.49
N GLN A 522 -28.16 -0.73 -7.68
CA GLN A 522 -26.73 -0.91 -7.47
C GLN A 522 -25.93 -0.58 -8.72
N LEU A 523 -24.67 -0.21 -8.58
CA LEU A 523 -23.72 -0.30 -9.68
C LEU A 523 -23.49 -1.78 -9.99
N GLN A 524 -23.75 -2.22 -11.24
CA GLN A 524 -23.57 -3.60 -11.62
C GLN A 524 -22.09 -4.01 -11.58
N GLU A 525 -21.82 -5.19 -11.03
CA GLU A 525 -20.50 -5.79 -11.01
C GLU A 525 -20.20 -6.50 -12.34
N TRP A 526 -21.20 -7.09 -12.94
CA TRP A 526 -21.14 -7.78 -14.24
C TRP A 526 -21.92 -7.02 -15.32
N LEU A 527 -21.67 -7.39 -16.59
CA LEU A 527 -22.34 -6.75 -17.73
C LEU A 527 -23.83 -7.13 -17.80
N ASP A 528 -24.19 -8.29 -17.29
CA ASP A 528 -25.57 -8.72 -17.05
C ASP A 528 -26.03 -8.32 -15.64
N ASP A 529 -27.34 -8.03 -15.49
CA ASP A 529 -27.93 -7.62 -14.21
C ASP A 529 -28.23 -8.85 -13.31
N ILE A 530 -27.14 -9.45 -12.81
CA ILE A 530 -27.14 -10.70 -12.04
C ILE A 530 -26.59 -10.55 -10.61
N ASP A 531 -26.40 -9.31 -10.15
CA ASP A 531 -25.96 -9.01 -8.79
C ASP A 531 -26.99 -9.47 -7.75
N ASP A 532 -26.51 -10.06 -6.66
CA ASP A 532 -27.35 -10.45 -5.52
C ASP A 532 -27.24 -9.41 -4.40
N PRO A 533 -28.32 -8.74 -3.98
CA PRO A 533 -28.31 -7.80 -2.85
C PRO A 533 -27.94 -8.45 -1.50
N ASN A 534 -28.01 -9.77 -1.40
CA ASN A 534 -27.63 -10.51 -0.20
C ASN A 534 -26.16 -10.93 -0.19
N ASP A 535 -25.45 -10.77 -1.30
CA ASP A 535 -24.02 -11.04 -1.35
C ASP A 535 -23.25 -10.12 -0.41
N LYS A 536 -22.49 -10.71 0.52
CA LYS A 536 -21.65 -10.04 1.52
C LYS A 536 -20.16 -10.22 1.22
N HIS A 537 -19.81 -10.52 -0.02
CA HIS A 537 -18.42 -10.72 -0.40
C HIS A 537 -17.57 -9.49 -0.07
N ARG A 538 -16.36 -9.73 0.45
CA ARG A 538 -15.44 -8.67 0.92
C ARG A 538 -14.86 -7.81 -0.22
N HIS A 539 -14.72 -8.37 -1.42
CA HIS A 539 -14.36 -7.61 -2.60
C HIS A 539 -15.57 -6.90 -3.20
N ILE A 540 -15.41 -5.63 -3.53
CA ILE A 540 -16.42 -4.79 -4.20
C ILE A 540 -15.71 -4.08 -5.37
N SER A 541 -15.09 -4.90 -6.21
CA SER A 541 -14.09 -4.47 -7.21
C SER A 541 -14.66 -3.51 -8.26
N HIS A 542 -15.95 -3.60 -8.58
CA HIS A 542 -16.65 -2.68 -9.46
C HIS A 542 -16.74 -1.23 -8.93
N LEU A 543 -16.39 -0.99 -7.67
CA LEU A 543 -16.26 0.36 -7.12
C LEU A 543 -14.87 1.00 -7.33
N TYR A 544 -13.99 0.35 -8.11
CA TYR A 544 -12.73 0.95 -8.56
C TYR A 544 -12.97 2.33 -9.20
N GLY A 545 -14.05 2.48 -9.98
CA GLY A 545 -14.43 3.74 -10.63
C GLY A 545 -14.75 4.89 -9.67
N LEU A 546 -15.14 4.59 -8.41
CA LEU A 546 -15.34 5.57 -7.34
C LEU A 546 -14.01 5.91 -6.63
N TYR A 547 -13.21 4.88 -6.33
CA TYR A 547 -11.89 5.00 -5.76
C TYR A 547 -11.08 3.70 -6.00
N PRO A 548 -9.81 3.77 -6.48
CA PRO A 548 -8.95 4.95 -6.62
C PRO A 548 -9.16 5.79 -7.89
N SER A 549 -9.95 5.32 -8.88
CA SER A 549 -10.31 6.14 -10.02
C SER A 549 -11.24 7.30 -9.62
N ASN A 550 -11.50 8.19 -10.56
CA ASN A 550 -12.42 9.33 -10.40
C ASN A 550 -13.50 9.35 -11.47
N GLN A 551 -13.83 8.20 -12.05
CA GLN A 551 -14.89 8.08 -13.08
C GLN A 551 -16.27 8.36 -12.49
N ILE A 552 -16.46 7.98 -11.21
CA ILE A 552 -17.70 8.19 -10.46
C ILE A 552 -17.53 9.39 -9.53
N SER A 553 -18.43 10.36 -9.66
CA SER A 553 -18.37 11.63 -8.94
C SER A 553 -19.78 12.09 -8.56
N ALA A 554 -19.92 12.63 -7.35
CA ALA A 554 -21.15 13.25 -6.87
C ALA A 554 -21.65 14.39 -7.78
N TYR A 555 -20.72 15.07 -8.47
CA TYR A 555 -20.98 16.27 -9.25
C TYR A 555 -21.11 16.03 -10.75
N ARG A 556 -20.50 14.96 -11.26
CA ARG A 556 -20.45 14.69 -12.70
C ARG A 556 -21.27 13.48 -13.13
N THR A 557 -21.40 12.49 -12.24
CA THR A 557 -22.10 11.21 -12.49
C THR A 557 -22.97 10.83 -11.28
N PRO A 558 -23.95 11.70 -10.89
CA PRO A 558 -24.69 11.55 -9.63
C PRO A 558 -25.47 10.23 -9.52
N GLU A 559 -25.95 9.70 -10.63
CA GLU A 559 -26.66 8.40 -10.66
C GLU A 559 -25.70 7.25 -10.32
N LEU A 560 -24.50 7.24 -10.91
CA LEU A 560 -23.46 6.25 -10.62
C LEU A 560 -22.96 6.36 -9.18
N PHE A 561 -22.87 7.58 -8.66
CA PHE A 561 -22.50 7.84 -7.28
C PHE A 561 -23.49 7.21 -6.29
N GLU A 562 -24.79 7.43 -6.49
CA GLU A 562 -25.82 6.84 -5.64
C GLU A 562 -25.89 5.31 -5.81
N ALA A 563 -25.72 4.79 -7.03
CA ALA A 563 -25.65 3.36 -7.29
C ALA A 563 -24.46 2.69 -6.57
N SER A 564 -23.31 3.36 -6.53
CA SER A 564 -22.13 2.89 -5.77
C SER A 564 -22.39 2.83 -4.27
N LYS A 565 -23.11 3.82 -3.73
CA LYS A 565 -23.55 3.82 -2.33
C LYS A 565 -24.45 2.62 -2.03
N ASN A 566 -25.40 2.32 -2.91
CA ASN A 566 -26.29 1.16 -2.75
C ASN A 566 -25.50 -0.17 -2.77
N SER A 567 -24.50 -0.31 -3.67
CA SER A 567 -23.61 -1.47 -3.68
C SER A 567 -22.90 -1.66 -2.33
N LEU A 568 -22.38 -0.57 -1.73
CA LEU A 568 -21.75 -0.62 -0.40
C LEU A 568 -22.71 -1.02 0.71
N ILE A 569 -23.94 -0.49 0.68
CA ILE A 569 -24.98 -0.84 1.66
C ILE A 569 -25.30 -2.34 1.57
N TYR A 570 -25.46 -2.89 0.37
CA TYR A 570 -25.74 -4.31 0.18
C TYR A 570 -24.60 -5.19 0.67
N ARG A 571 -23.36 -4.83 0.38
CA ARG A 571 -22.16 -5.58 0.83
C ARG A 571 -21.91 -5.46 2.34
N GLY A 572 -22.42 -4.42 2.99
CA GLY A 572 -22.34 -4.18 4.43
C GLY A 572 -20.96 -3.77 4.91
N ASP A 573 -20.82 -3.59 6.22
CA ASP A 573 -19.63 -3.01 6.85
C ASP A 573 -18.61 -4.05 7.30
N VAL A 574 -19.07 -5.22 7.76
CA VAL A 574 -18.18 -6.30 8.26
C VAL A 574 -17.29 -6.79 7.13
N SER A 575 -15.99 -6.85 7.38
CA SER A 575 -15.02 -7.25 6.37
C SER A 575 -13.64 -7.54 6.98
N THR A 576 -12.69 -7.95 6.12
CA THR A 576 -11.27 -8.09 6.46
C THR A 576 -10.55 -6.74 6.44
N GLY A 577 -9.33 -6.67 6.97
CA GLY A 577 -8.60 -5.42 7.17
C GLY A 577 -8.47 -4.54 5.92
N TRP A 578 -7.90 -5.05 4.81
CA TRP A 578 -7.78 -4.26 3.58
C TRP A 578 -9.15 -3.82 3.02
N SER A 579 -10.14 -4.67 3.12
CA SER A 579 -11.48 -4.34 2.61
C SER A 579 -12.13 -3.24 3.45
N MET A 580 -11.95 -3.23 4.78
CA MET A 580 -12.38 -2.11 5.62
C MET A 580 -11.62 -0.83 5.26
N GLY A 581 -10.30 -0.91 5.08
CA GLY A 581 -9.48 0.22 4.61
C GLY A 581 -10.00 0.80 3.29
N TRP A 582 -10.39 -0.05 2.33
CA TRP A 582 -10.99 0.42 1.06
C TRP A 582 -12.36 1.05 1.28
N LYS A 583 -13.20 0.44 2.13
CA LYS A 583 -14.53 1.00 2.47
C LYS A 583 -14.42 2.38 3.13
N VAL A 584 -13.42 2.64 3.97
CA VAL A 584 -13.18 3.99 4.52
C VAL A 584 -12.95 5.00 3.39
N ASN A 585 -12.12 4.66 2.38
CA ASN A 585 -11.92 5.52 1.21
C ASN A 585 -13.22 5.72 0.42
N TRP A 586 -14.00 4.68 0.17
CA TRP A 586 -15.27 4.80 -0.56
C TRP A 586 -16.29 5.66 0.17
N TRP A 587 -16.48 5.47 1.49
CA TRP A 587 -17.39 6.32 2.26
C TRP A 587 -16.91 7.75 2.37
N ALA A 588 -15.59 7.99 2.41
CA ALA A 588 -15.02 9.32 2.29
C ALA A 588 -15.33 9.96 0.92
N LYS A 589 -15.21 9.20 -0.19
CA LYS A 589 -15.59 9.65 -1.54
C LYS A 589 -17.09 9.90 -1.66
N LEU A 590 -17.90 9.11 -0.96
CA LEU A 590 -19.36 9.31 -0.86
C LEU A 590 -19.74 10.48 0.06
N GLN A 591 -18.78 11.21 0.63
CA GLN A 591 -18.95 12.36 1.51
C GLN A 591 -19.76 12.03 2.78
N ASP A 592 -19.73 10.78 3.23
CA ASP A 592 -20.36 10.31 4.46
C ASP A 592 -19.28 10.06 5.53
N GLY A 593 -18.91 11.14 6.24
CA GLY A 593 -17.86 11.09 7.27
C GLY A 593 -18.24 10.23 8.48
N ASN A 594 -19.50 10.21 8.86
CA ASN A 594 -19.96 9.40 9.99
C ASN A 594 -19.87 7.90 9.69
N HIS A 595 -20.22 7.50 8.46
CA HIS A 595 -20.09 6.10 8.05
C HIS A 595 -18.62 5.69 7.90
N ALA A 596 -17.79 6.56 7.30
CA ALA A 596 -16.35 6.34 7.24
C ALA A 596 -15.73 6.17 8.64
N TYR A 597 -16.14 6.99 9.61
CA TYR A 597 -15.67 6.87 11.00
C TYR A 597 -16.14 5.56 11.68
N LYS A 598 -17.35 5.11 11.41
CA LYS A 598 -17.85 3.80 11.89
C LYS A 598 -16.93 2.66 11.41
N LEU A 599 -16.44 2.73 10.16
CA LEU A 599 -15.50 1.72 9.65
C LEU A 599 -14.10 1.85 10.26
N ILE A 600 -13.66 3.06 10.59
CA ILE A 600 -12.44 3.26 11.39
C ILE A 600 -12.59 2.62 12.77
N GLN A 601 -13.76 2.73 13.40
CA GLN A 601 -14.03 2.04 14.67
C GLN A 601 -14.01 0.52 14.51
N ASN A 602 -14.50 -0.02 13.38
CA ASN A 602 -14.41 -1.44 13.09
C ASN A 602 -12.95 -1.87 12.87
N GLN A 603 -12.17 -1.08 12.14
CA GLN A 603 -10.74 -1.32 11.94
C GLN A 603 -9.95 -1.30 13.26
N LEU A 604 -10.22 -0.32 14.14
CA LEU A 604 -9.62 -0.17 15.47
C LEU A 604 -10.33 -1.04 16.53
N THR A 605 -10.69 -2.26 16.16
CA THR A 605 -11.24 -3.26 17.06
C THR A 605 -10.20 -4.37 17.23
N PRO A 606 -9.93 -4.83 18.48
CA PRO A 606 -9.06 -5.98 18.68
C PRO A 606 -9.58 -7.18 17.89
N ILE A 607 -8.69 -7.93 17.27
CA ILE A 607 -9.10 -9.18 16.59
C ILE A 607 -9.73 -10.14 17.58
N GLY A 608 -10.92 -10.61 17.21
CA GLY A 608 -11.66 -11.64 17.95
C GLY A 608 -11.47 -13.03 17.35
N ASN A 609 -12.16 -14.01 17.91
CA ASN A 609 -12.18 -15.39 17.42
C ASN A 609 -13.18 -15.59 16.26
N GLU A 610 -13.85 -14.56 15.79
CA GLU A 610 -14.83 -14.64 14.70
C GLU A 610 -14.12 -14.78 13.36
N ARG A 611 -14.45 -15.82 12.61
CA ARG A 611 -13.93 -16.02 11.25
C ARG A 611 -14.48 -14.94 10.31
N GLY A 612 -13.59 -14.27 9.58
CA GLY A 612 -13.94 -13.31 8.53
C GLY A 612 -14.08 -11.86 8.98
N ALA A 613 -13.95 -11.57 10.28
CA ALA A 613 -13.84 -10.21 10.77
C ALA A 613 -12.37 -9.79 10.85
N GLY A 614 -12.00 -8.70 10.18
CA GLY A 614 -10.71 -8.03 10.34
C GLY A 614 -10.67 -7.20 11.63
N GLY A 615 -9.62 -6.45 11.82
CA GLY A 615 -9.41 -5.60 12.98
C GLY A 615 -7.94 -5.21 13.13
N THR A 616 -7.51 -5.02 14.36
CA THR A 616 -6.16 -4.57 14.68
C THR A 616 -5.54 -5.42 15.77
N TYR A 617 -4.28 -5.81 15.62
CA TYR A 617 -3.48 -6.44 16.67
C TYR A 617 -3.04 -5.40 17.72
N ASN A 618 -2.67 -5.84 18.92
CA ASN A 618 -2.25 -4.96 20.02
C ASN A 618 -1.05 -4.07 19.69
N ASN A 619 -0.26 -4.43 18.67
CA ASN A 619 0.85 -3.62 18.15
C ASN A 619 0.44 -2.67 17.01
N LEU A 620 -0.85 -2.49 16.79
CA LEU A 620 -1.49 -1.69 15.73
C LEU A 620 -1.31 -2.23 14.30
N PHE A 621 -0.75 -3.42 14.12
CA PHE A 621 -0.79 -4.08 12.81
C PHE A 621 -2.22 -4.43 12.42
N ASP A 622 -2.55 -4.21 11.16
CA ASP A 622 -3.82 -4.63 10.58
C ASP A 622 -3.96 -6.16 10.55
N ALA A 623 -5.17 -6.61 10.71
CA ALA A 623 -5.52 -8.02 10.66
C ALA A 623 -6.54 -8.32 9.57
N HIS A 624 -6.10 -9.17 8.62
CA HIS A 624 -7.06 -9.79 7.69
C HIS A 624 -8.03 -10.77 8.42
N PRO A 625 -7.72 -11.66 9.42
CA PRO A 625 -6.47 -12.26 9.88
C PRO A 625 -5.92 -13.34 8.93
N PRO A 626 -4.57 -13.65 8.89
CA PRO A 626 -3.50 -13.05 9.70
C PRO A 626 -3.12 -11.63 9.29
N PHE A 627 -1.98 -11.12 9.81
CA PHE A 627 -1.45 -9.80 9.48
C PHE A 627 -1.26 -9.60 7.97
N GLN A 628 -1.84 -8.52 7.48
CA GLN A 628 -1.57 -7.90 6.18
C GLN A 628 -1.42 -6.40 6.40
N ILE A 629 -0.45 -5.75 5.73
CA ILE A 629 -0.14 -4.34 6.01
C ILE A 629 -1.06 -3.35 5.28
N ASP A 630 -1.73 -3.83 4.26
CA ASP A 630 -2.55 -3.03 3.35
C ASP A 630 -3.69 -2.29 4.05
N GLY A 631 -4.34 -2.90 5.04
CA GLY A 631 -5.39 -2.23 5.82
C GLY A 631 -4.88 -1.05 6.64
N ASN A 632 -3.64 -1.09 7.15
CA ASN A 632 -3.02 0.08 7.79
C ASN A 632 -2.90 1.24 6.80
N PHE A 633 -2.39 0.98 5.60
CA PHE A 633 -2.19 2.00 4.56
C PHE A 633 -3.52 2.49 3.97
N GLY A 634 -4.47 1.57 3.74
CA GLY A 634 -5.81 1.89 3.26
C GLY A 634 -6.56 2.81 4.21
N CYS A 635 -6.48 2.56 5.53
CA CYS A 635 -7.10 3.42 6.53
C CYS A 635 -6.44 4.80 6.60
N THR A 636 -5.09 4.88 6.53
CA THR A 636 -4.35 6.16 6.45
C THR A 636 -4.78 6.97 5.22
N SER A 637 -4.91 6.32 4.07
CA SER A 637 -5.42 6.93 2.85
C SER A 637 -6.87 7.42 3.04
N GLY A 638 -7.74 6.59 3.61
CA GLY A 638 -9.15 6.91 3.83
C GLY A 638 -9.35 8.11 4.77
N ILE A 639 -8.59 8.19 5.85
CA ILE A 639 -8.60 9.36 6.74
C ILE A 639 -8.15 10.63 5.98
N THR A 640 -7.16 10.50 5.08
CA THR A 640 -6.78 11.62 4.21
C THR A 640 -7.93 12.03 3.29
N GLU A 641 -8.63 11.08 2.65
CA GLU A 641 -9.78 11.34 1.78
C GLU A 641 -10.97 11.98 2.54
N MET A 642 -11.15 11.67 3.83
CA MET A 642 -12.15 12.33 4.68
C MET A 642 -11.85 13.81 4.86
N LEU A 643 -10.58 14.22 4.88
CA LEU A 643 -10.13 15.59 5.15
C LEU A 643 -9.83 16.38 3.88
N MET A 644 -9.32 15.73 2.82
CA MET A 644 -8.96 16.37 1.56
C MET A 644 -9.03 15.40 0.39
N GLN A 645 -9.68 15.82 -0.70
CA GLN A 645 -9.68 15.14 -2.00
C GLN A 645 -9.17 16.10 -3.08
N SER A 646 -8.45 15.60 -4.08
CA SER A 646 -7.90 16.46 -5.13
C SER A 646 -8.01 15.89 -6.55
N ASP A 647 -8.93 14.98 -6.75
CA ASP A 647 -9.07 14.19 -7.99
C ASP A 647 -10.33 14.51 -8.82
N ASP A 648 -11.23 15.36 -8.31
CA ASP A 648 -12.46 15.72 -8.99
C ASP A 648 -12.51 17.21 -9.41
N GLY A 649 -11.48 17.66 -10.11
CA GLY A 649 -11.41 18.99 -10.71
C GLY A 649 -11.07 20.14 -9.75
N ALA A 650 -10.98 19.87 -8.45
CA ALA A 650 -10.68 20.85 -7.40
C ALA A 650 -10.02 20.17 -6.20
N ILE A 651 -9.43 20.95 -5.30
CA ILE A 651 -9.09 20.49 -3.96
C ILE A 651 -10.34 20.69 -3.09
N HIS A 652 -10.97 19.61 -2.73
CA HIS A 652 -12.14 19.58 -1.86
C HIS A 652 -11.69 19.38 -0.41
N LEU A 653 -11.99 20.33 0.45
CA LEU A 653 -11.57 20.35 1.86
C LEU A 653 -12.73 19.94 2.76
N LEU A 654 -12.42 19.07 3.73
CA LEU A 654 -13.37 18.49 4.69
C LEU A 654 -14.60 17.85 4.03
N PRO A 655 -14.43 17.06 2.92
CA PRO A 655 -15.58 16.50 2.20
C PRO A 655 -16.39 15.50 3.02
N ALA A 656 -15.75 14.83 3.99
CA ALA A 656 -16.36 13.77 4.80
C ALA A 656 -15.93 13.89 6.28
N LEU A 657 -16.07 15.08 6.85
CA LEU A 657 -15.78 15.31 8.26
C LEU A 657 -16.87 14.65 9.14
N PRO A 658 -16.52 13.73 10.05
CA PRO A 658 -17.51 13.13 10.94
C PRO A 658 -17.85 14.09 12.10
N ASP A 659 -19.06 13.97 12.65
CA ASP A 659 -19.55 14.81 13.75
C ASP A 659 -18.66 14.74 15.00
N VAL A 660 -17.96 13.62 15.19
CA VAL A 660 -17.05 13.40 16.33
C VAL A 660 -15.72 14.16 16.22
N TRP A 661 -15.43 14.79 15.08
CA TRP A 661 -14.25 15.65 14.88
C TRP A 661 -14.65 17.10 14.61
N PRO A 662 -15.38 17.76 15.55
CA PRO A 662 -15.87 19.12 15.31
C PRO A 662 -14.74 20.15 15.20
N SER A 663 -13.57 19.83 15.74
CA SER A 663 -12.37 20.69 15.69
C SER A 663 -11.13 19.85 15.48
N GLY A 664 -10.15 20.44 14.79
CA GLY A 664 -8.87 19.77 14.54
C GLY A 664 -8.00 20.57 13.59
N SER A 665 -6.84 19.98 13.27
CA SER A 665 -5.92 20.53 12.29
C SER A 665 -5.12 19.44 11.59
N ILE A 666 -4.75 19.71 10.36
CA ILE A 666 -3.79 18.91 9.62
C ILE A 666 -2.82 19.80 8.85
N SER A 667 -1.57 19.36 8.74
CA SER A 667 -0.54 20.07 7.97
C SER A 667 0.24 19.12 7.09
N GLY A 668 0.76 19.65 5.97
CA GLY A 668 1.71 18.99 5.10
C GLY A 668 1.14 18.04 4.05
N LEU A 669 -0.18 17.94 3.89
CA LEU A 669 -0.78 17.12 2.84
C LEU A 669 -0.43 17.65 1.45
N LYS A 670 -0.28 16.74 0.50
CA LYS A 670 -0.09 17.08 -0.91
C LYS A 670 -1.38 16.86 -1.70
N ALA A 671 -1.60 17.74 -2.67
CA ALA A 671 -2.67 17.62 -3.65
C ALA A 671 -2.09 17.62 -5.07
N ARG A 672 -2.83 17.11 -6.04
CA ARG A 672 -2.44 17.13 -7.45
C ARG A 672 -2.07 18.56 -7.89
N GLY A 673 -1.23 18.70 -8.93
CA GLY A 673 -0.77 20.00 -9.41
C GLY A 673 0.31 20.65 -8.52
N GLY A 674 0.96 19.88 -7.65
CA GLY A 674 2.06 20.36 -6.80
C GLY A 674 1.61 21.31 -5.70
N PHE A 675 0.36 21.25 -5.28
CA PHE A 675 -0.12 21.99 -4.11
C PHE A 675 0.19 21.26 -2.81
N GLU A 676 0.51 22.03 -1.78
CA GLU A 676 0.74 21.54 -0.43
C GLU A 676 -0.16 22.29 0.55
N ILE A 677 -0.96 21.57 1.30
CA ILE A 677 -1.73 22.11 2.41
C ILE A 677 -0.78 22.23 3.60
N MET A 678 -0.14 23.39 3.72
CA MET A 678 0.81 23.66 4.81
C MET A 678 0.13 23.68 6.17
N GLU A 679 -1.12 24.15 6.20
CA GLU A 679 -1.95 24.18 7.39
C GLU A 679 -3.43 24.24 7.02
N MET A 680 -4.23 23.40 7.62
CA MET A 680 -5.69 23.43 7.58
C MET A 680 -6.21 23.26 9.00
N VAL A 681 -7.03 24.23 9.45
CA VAL A 681 -7.62 24.24 10.80
C VAL A 681 -9.13 24.39 10.67
N TRP A 682 -9.86 23.56 11.39
CA TRP A 682 -11.32 23.66 11.49
C TRP A 682 -11.75 23.71 12.95
N LYS A 683 -12.86 24.39 13.19
CA LYS A 683 -13.49 24.53 14.51
C LYS A 683 -15.00 24.60 14.34
N ASP A 684 -15.73 23.90 15.22
CA ASP A 684 -17.19 23.80 15.15
C ASP A 684 -17.66 23.38 13.74
N SER A 685 -16.98 22.39 13.16
CA SER A 685 -17.17 21.84 11.82
C SER A 685 -17.02 22.86 10.67
N LYS A 686 -16.42 24.01 10.91
CA LYS A 686 -16.13 25.04 9.91
C LYS A 686 -14.64 25.17 9.67
N LEU A 687 -14.25 25.27 8.41
CA LEU A 687 -12.89 25.61 8.04
C LEU A 687 -12.61 27.07 8.46
N ILE A 688 -11.62 27.27 9.34
CA ILE A 688 -11.31 28.61 9.89
C ILE A 688 -9.98 29.17 9.37
N LYS A 689 -9.05 28.28 8.96
CA LYS A 689 -7.76 28.69 8.40
C LYS A 689 -7.28 27.67 7.37
N LEU A 690 -6.73 28.16 6.29
CA LEU A 690 -6.09 27.37 5.26
C LEU A 690 -4.83 28.07 4.75
N VAL A 691 -3.71 27.37 4.73
CA VAL A 691 -2.46 27.82 4.11
C VAL A 691 -2.05 26.84 3.04
N VAL A 692 -1.96 27.29 1.80
CA VAL A 692 -1.61 26.45 0.64
C VAL A 692 -0.36 27.01 -0.01
N LYS A 693 0.62 26.14 -0.28
CA LYS A 693 1.80 26.44 -1.10
C LYS A 693 1.60 25.86 -2.50
N SER A 694 1.81 26.68 -3.50
CA SER A 694 1.81 26.27 -4.91
C SER A 694 3.24 26.00 -5.38
N SER A 695 3.65 24.75 -5.57
CA SER A 695 5.02 24.42 -6.00
C SER A 695 5.22 24.55 -7.51
N LEU A 696 4.15 24.42 -8.30
CA LEU A 696 4.22 24.47 -9.76
C LEU A 696 3.61 25.74 -10.38
N GLY A 697 2.77 26.46 -9.62
CA GLY A 697 1.93 27.54 -10.15
C GLY A 697 0.65 27.01 -10.78
N GLY A 698 -0.10 27.90 -11.44
CA GLY A 698 -1.36 27.59 -12.11
C GLY A 698 -2.59 27.93 -11.28
N ASN A 699 -3.76 27.51 -11.73
CA ASN A 699 -5.01 27.77 -11.04
C ASN A 699 -5.17 26.83 -9.85
N LEU A 700 -5.29 27.40 -8.65
CA LEU A 700 -5.73 26.70 -7.44
C LEU A 700 -7.24 26.80 -7.36
N ARG A 701 -7.95 25.70 -7.67
CA ARG A 701 -9.39 25.60 -7.48
C ARG A 701 -9.68 24.89 -6.16
N LEU A 702 -10.40 25.60 -5.28
CA LEU A 702 -10.81 25.08 -3.98
C LEU A 702 -12.31 24.83 -3.94
N ARG A 703 -12.73 23.70 -3.42
CA ARG A 703 -14.12 23.43 -3.01
C ARG A 703 -14.18 23.51 -1.48
N LEU A 704 -14.92 24.51 -0.97
CA LEU A 704 -14.95 24.85 0.44
C LEU A 704 -16.32 24.59 1.07
N PRO A 705 -16.39 24.09 2.31
CA PRO A 705 -17.64 23.90 3.05
C PRO A 705 -18.25 25.24 3.52
N ASN A 706 -17.44 26.29 3.66
CA ASN A 706 -17.85 27.64 4.06
C ASN A 706 -16.93 28.69 3.45
N ASP A 707 -17.37 29.95 3.45
CA ASP A 707 -16.59 31.05 2.90
C ASP A 707 -15.35 31.35 3.73
N LEU A 708 -14.25 31.64 3.05
CA LEU A 708 -13.01 32.18 3.60
C LEU A 708 -12.62 33.45 2.84
N LYS A 709 -11.77 34.26 3.43
CA LYS A 709 -11.19 35.48 2.83
C LYS A 709 -9.67 35.33 2.68
N LEU A 710 -9.11 35.99 1.71
CA LEU A 710 -7.66 36.17 1.63
C LEU A 710 -7.12 36.94 2.83
N ALA A 711 -5.85 36.77 3.17
CA ALA A 711 -5.22 37.44 4.31
C ALA A 711 -5.30 38.98 4.26
N ASN A 712 -5.49 39.58 3.08
CA ASN A 712 -5.73 41.01 2.89
C ASN A 712 -7.22 41.41 3.02
N GLY A 713 -8.10 40.49 3.44
CA GLY A 713 -9.53 40.70 3.57
C GLY A 713 -10.35 40.62 2.28
N ALA A 714 -9.72 40.39 1.12
CA ALA A 714 -10.44 40.30 -0.13
C ALA A 714 -11.25 38.97 -0.21
N THR A 715 -12.42 39.07 -0.81
CA THR A 715 -13.28 37.91 -1.10
C THR A 715 -12.69 37.07 -2.22
N LEU A 716 -12.92 35.76 -2.15
CA LEU A 716 -12.50 34.82 -3.19
C LEU A 716 -13.40 34.97 -4.42
N LYS A 717 -12.81 34.76 -5.59
CA LYS A 717 -13.53 34.75 -6.85
C LYS A 717 -14.17 33.38 -7.07
N GLU A 718 -15.49 33.32 -7.27
CA GLU A 718 -16.17 32.09 -7.62
C GLU A 718 -15.62 31.48 -8.93
N ALA A 719 -15.43 30.19 -8.93
CA ALA A 719 -14.95 29.46 -10.08
C ALA A 719 -16.01 29.40 -11.19
N LYS A 720 -15.58 29.50 -12.44
CA LYS A 720 -16.45 29.36 -13.60
C LYS A 720 -15.84 28.40 -14.62
N GLY A 721 -16.70 27.55 -15.22
CA GLY A 721 -16.27 26.60 -16.24
C GLY A 721 -15.29 25.54 -15.71
N GLU A 722 -14.55 24.93 -16.63
CA GLU A 722 -13.54 23.92 -16.31
C GLU A 722 -12.32 24.53 -15.59
N ASN A 723 -11.64 23.71 -14.80
CA ASN A 723 -10.39 24.12 -14.15
C ASN A 723 -9.27 24.24 -15.22
N SER A 724 -8.69 25.41 -15.34
CA SER A 724 -7.61 25.68 -16.31
C SER A 724 -6.28 25.02 -15.94
N ASN A 725 -6.16 24.44 -14.73
CA ASN A 725 -4.96 23.73 -14.30
C ASN A 725 -4.92 22.32 -14.95
N PRO A 726 -3.91 22.00 -15.77
CA PRO A 726 -3.87 20.75 -16.54
C PRO A 726 -3.82 19.47 -15.69
N PHE A 727 -3.43 19.56 -14.42
CA PHE A 727 -3.41 18.44 -13.48
C PHE A 727 -4.81 18.06 -12.93
N TYR A 728 -5.79 18.92 -13.16
CA TYR A 728 -7.19 18.73 -12.75
C TYR A 728 -8.10 18.44 -13.94
N PHE A 729 -7.53 18.06 -15.07
CA PHE A 729 -8.33 17.64 -16.22
C PHE A 729 -9.14 16.39 -15.87
N LEU A 730 -10.40 16.42 -16.22
CA LEU A 730 -11.34 15.33 -16.01
C LEU A 730 -11.67 14.64 -17.33
N ASN A 731 -11.68 13.31 -17.31
CA ASN A 731 -12.17 12.53 -18.44
C ASN A 731 -13.68 12.46 -18.39
N GLU A 732 -14.31 12.55 -19.54
CA GLU A 732 -15.75 12.35 -19.64
C GLU A 732 -16.08 10.86 -19.49
N THR A 733 -16.94 10.53 -18.54
CA THR A 733 -17.51 9.21 -18.32
C THR A 733 -18.81 9.10 -19.10
N ALA A 734 -19.02 7.99 -19.82
CA ALA A 734 -20.25 7.74 -20.54
C ALA A 734 -21.46 7.71 -19.58
N LYS A 735 -22.62 8.16 -20.05
CA LYS A 735 -23.86 8.05 -19.27
C LYS A 735 -24.14 6.59 -18.95
N PRO A 736 -24.59 6.27 -17.74
CA PRO A 736 -24.93 4.90 -17.38
C PRO A 736 -26.13 4.37 -18.16
N ILE A 737 -26.15 3.07 -18.37
CA ILE A 737 -27.37 2.36 -18.75
C ILE A 737 -28.10 1.98 -17.47
N ILE A 738 -29.34 2.40 -17.36
CA ILE A 738 -30.14 2.20 -16.14
C ILE A 738 -31.24 1.15 -16.44
N SER A 739 -31.31 0.13 -15.58
CA SER A 739 -32.36 -0.90 -15.66
C SER A 739 -33.76 -0.25 -15.58
N GLU A 740 -34.68 -0.72 -16.38
CA GLU A 740 -36.09 -0.25 -16.35
C GLU A 740 -36.77 -0.49 -14.98
N LYS A 741 -36.24 -1.42 -14.18
CA LYS A 741 -36.70 -1.71 -12.82
C LYS A 741 -36.05 -0.83 -11.77
N ALA A 742 -34.99 -0.09 -12.10
CA ALA A 742 -34.31 0.79 -11.17
C ALA A 742 -35.06 2.11 -10.97
N SER A 743 -34.98 2.64 -9.77
CA SER A 743 -35.50 3.95 -9.40
C SER A 743 -34.42 4.72 -8.62
N ILE A 744 -33.40 5.19 -9.36
CA ILE A 744 -32.28 5.91 -8.76
C ILE A 744 -32.58 7.40 -8.67
N LYS A 745 -32.23 8.02 -7.58
CA LYS A 745 -32.35 9.47 -7.36
C LYS A 745 -30.96 10.07 -7.21
N ALA A 746 -30.79 11.30 -7.69
CA ALA A 746 -29.57 12.04 -7.45
C ALA A 746 -29.34 12.26 -5.93
N PRO A 747 -28.09 12.20 -5.46
CA PRO A 747 -27.78 12.37 -4.04
C PRO A 747 -28.06 13.79 -3.57
N THR A 748 -28.43 13.93 -2.29
CA THR A 748 -28.46 15.23 -1.63
C THR A 748 -27.09 15.47 -0.99
N LEU A 749 -26.38 16.47 -1.48
CA LEU A 749 -25.04 16.82 -1.01
C LEU A 749 -25.06 18.04 -0.10
N ALA A 750 -24.09 18.12 0.82
CA ALA A 750 -23.84 19.34 1.58
C ALA A 750 -23.46 20.50 0.63
N ALA A 751 -23.96 21.68 0.91
CA ALA A 751 -23.65 22.87 0.11
C ALA A 751 -22.16 23.20 0.19
N THR A 752 -21.53 23.37 -0.95
CA THR A 752 -20.12 23.80 -1.06
C THR A 752 -20.00 24.88 -2.13
N LYS A 753 -18.92 25.65 -2.06
CA LYS A 753 -18.62 26.66 -3.07
C LYS A 753 -17.26 26.40 -3.71
N LEU A 754 -17.15 26.72 -4.99
CA LEU A 754 -15.91 26.60 -5.76
C LEU A 754 -15.30 27.99 -5.94
N TYR A 755 -13.99 28.07 -5.69
CA TYR A 755 -13.22 29.30 -5.86
C TYR A 755 -11.95 29.08 -6.67
N ASP A 756 -11.60 30.05 -7.51
CA ASP A 756 -10.37 30.05 -8.31
C ASP A 756 -9.39 31.11 -7.79
N ILE A 757 -8.13 30.69 -7.61
CA ILE A 757 -7.02 31.56 -7.23
C ILE A 757 -5.87 31.32 -8.20
N ALA A 758 -5.50 32.32 -9.00
CA ALA A 758 -4.32 32.23 -9.84
C ALA A 758 -3.07 32.25 -8.96
N THR A 759 -2.17 31.26 -9.15
CA THR A 759 -0.96 31.13 -8.36
C THR A 759 0.30 31.11 -9.23
N GLN A 760 1.39 31.57 -8.63
CA GLN A 760 2.74 31.47 -9.17
C GLN A 760 3.53 30.36 -8.47
N LYS A 761 4.56 29.86 -9.13
CA LYS A 761 5.47 28.86 -8.55
C LYS A 761 6.12 29.39 -7.27
N GLY A 762 6.00 28.63 -6.18
CA GLY A 762 6.53 28.97 -4.86
C GLY A 762 5.61 29.85 -4.01
N GLN A 763 4.50 30.33 -4.56
CA GLN A 763 3.58 31.22 -3.84
C GLN A 763 2.87 30.49 -2.69
N ILE A 764 2.71 31.20 -1.57
CA ILE A 764 1.91 30.77 -0.41
C ILE A 764 0.63 31.61 -0.36
N ILE A 765 -0.49 30.95 -0.26
CA ILE A 765 -1.83 31.53 -0.13
C ILE A 765 -2.33 31.25 1.28
N THR A 766 -2.76 32.30 1.97
CA THR A 766 -3.39 32.19 3.30
C THR A 766 -4.82 32.65 3.22
N LEU A 767 -5.72 31.81 3.71
CA LEU A 767 -7.16 32.08 3.81
C LEU A 767 -7.58 31.94 5.29
N SER A 768 -8.54 32.78 5.71
CA SER A 768 -9.16 32.71 7.03
C SER A 768 -10.65 33.04 6.96
N LEU A 769 -11.39 32.65 8.00
CA LEU A 769 -12.81 32.92 8.15
C LEU A 769 -13.08 34.43 8.25
#